data_d02bc1dcc1f4f643b5d452abea712d01
#
_entry.id   d02bc1dcc1f4f643b5d452abea712d01
#
_cell.length_a   1.000
_cell.length_b   1.000
_cell.length_c   1.000
_cell.angle_alpha   90.00
_cell.angle_beta   90.00
_cell.angle_gamma   90.00
#
_symmetry.space_group_name_H-M   'P 1'
#
loop_
_entity.id
_entity.type
_entity.pdbx_description
1 polymer ?
#
loop_
_entity_poly.entity_id
_entity_poly.type
_entity_poly.pdbx_seq_one_letter_code
_entity_poly.pdbx_strand_id
1 'polypeptide(L)'
;MSNEKETKVSALDAKAKALANEEDEDTKIAKLLKNMPKWRFYSLAVLTVIWTVFQLYIKLVKPLDPWFQLPLHMCLALVVVWLYNPMVEKSKSHNKLWWIYDIFLIASSCFICWFFLSHAEQLNYRIFNVDVMTTTEVIVAVLLVINVMEAVRRVVSMSLFWVICFFLAYAWFGQYIPGLFRFSGISFPKLMEVLMYGENGIFGSPLVTSLGTLFYFLVFGTFFSNCGGGGVLIDGGMKLSDKTVGGPAKAAVISSGLLGMVSGSAIANVSTTGVLTIPLMKKTGYDPEEAAAVESVASTGGQIMPPIMGAGAFIMAEIIGVQYAQIAAAAVLPAVAYFLAVFILVHMIAKKKGLGKDSGVHYEGKPILPRVYRLLPIIVLVIMIIMGYSLPRSAIYCTIFSIIIAAISPETRMSPRKLLQTLMDGVRQAANIAIPTAACGIMIGIVVNSGVAVKIAKLIGTSGEGSLFIALLIAALGCLLLGMALPTVAAYLIAVTLFASAIQGLGISALVTNMFIFYFGVVAQITPPVCLASFTAAGIAGASAWKTGWKAFSFAITAFIVPFAFVYRPAILLEGTAVEIIIAYCIVIAATYLLACGIAGYLFRPLKMWERIACYIVAFIFILPSSMSDIIGIAGCVLIMAYCFMTGKKNANKAQPV
;
A
#
# COMPACT_ATOMS: atom_id res chain seq x y z
N MET A 1 26.18 -40.37 -0.60
CA MET A 1 25.46 -39.27 -1.30
C MET A 1 23.93 -39.32 -1.12
N SER A 2 23.27 -40.47 -0.91
CA SER A 2 21.82 -40.53 -0.63
C SER A 2 21.48 -40.11 0.79
N ASN A 3 22.21 -40.57 1.80
CA ASN A 3 21.97 -40.25 3.23
C ASN A 3 22.20 -38.77 3.60
N GLU A 4 23.10 -38.07 2.92
CA GLU A 4 23.31 -36.63 3.14
C GLU A 4 22.19 -35.76 2.56
N LYS A 5 21.52 -36.21 1.50
CA LYS A 5 20.34 -35.53 0.94
C LYS A 5 19.12 -35.74 1.83
N GLU A 6 18.91 -36.94 2.37
CA GLU A 6 17.80 -37.24 3.29
C GLU A 6 17.95 -36.48 4.63
N THR A 7 19.16 -36.41 5.17
CA THR A 7 19.42 -35.66 6.41
C THR A 7 19.26 -34.14 6.21
N LYS A 8 19.65 -33.59 5.04
CA LYS A 8 19.41 -32.19 4.69
C LYS A 8 17.92 -31.90 4.43
N VAL A 9 17.18 -32.84 3.87
CA VAL A 9 15.73 -32.72 3.66
C VAL A 9 14.99 -32.75 5.00
N SER A 10 15.36 -33.67 5.91
CA SER A 10 14.74 -33.74 7.25
C SER A 10 15.08 -32.52 8.12
N ALA A 11 16.28 -31.98 8.02
CA ALA A 11 16.66 -30.73 8.71
C ALA A 11 15.97 -29.49 8.10
N LEU A 12 15.70 -29.49 6.79
CA LEU A 12 14.91 -28.45 6.12
C LEU A 12 13.41 -28.56 6.46
N ASP A 13 12.89 -29.78 6.60
CA ASP A 13 11.50 -30.01 7.04
C ASP A 13 11.31 -29.71 8.52
N ALA A 14 12.30 -29.99 9.38
CA ALA A 14 12.31 -29.55 10.78
C ALA A 14 12.40 -28.02 10.88
N LYS A 15 13.22 -27.38 10.03
CA LYS A 15 13.34 -25.94 9.97
C LYS A 15 12.15 -25.27 9.30
N ALA A 16 11.51 -25.92 8.32
CA ALA A 16 10.24 -25.48 7.73
C ALA A 16 9.05 -25.70 8.68
N LYS A 17 9.05 -26.75 9.50
CA LYS A 17 8.11 -26.91 10.62
C LYS A 17 8.39 -25.93 11.75
N ALA A 18 9.64 -25.60 12.04
CA ALA A 18 10.01 -24.54 12.98
C ALA A 18 9.64 -23.14 12.44
N LEU A 19 9.78 -22.90 11.13
CA LEU A 19 9.37 -21.66 10.45
C LEU A 19 7.85 -21.60 10.22
N ALA A 20 7.16 -22.71 10.05
CA ALA A 20 5.69 -22.77 10.04
C ALA A 20 5.11 -22.63 11.46
N ASN A 21 5.91 -22.90 12.49
CA ASN A 21 5.69 -22.53 13.90
C ASN A 21 6.31 -21.17 14.27
N GLU A 22 7.07 -20.50 13.38
CA GLU A 22 7.39 -19.09 13.46
C GLU A 22 6.16 -18.31 12.98
N GLU A 23 5.28 -18.21 13.88
CA GLU A 23 4.32 -17.21 14.26
C GLU A 23 3.86 -16.29 13.15
N ASP A 24 2.67 -16.60 12.66
CA ASP A 24 1.67 -15.70 12.11
C ASP A 24 1.73 -14.35 12.87
N GLU A 25 1.56 -13.22 12.22
CA GLU A 25 1.52 -11.90 12.88
C GLU A 25 0.53 -11.90 14.05
N ASP A 26 -0.57 -12.65 13.94
CA ASP A 26 -1.50 -12.92 15.04
C ASP A 26 -0.82 -13.61 16.23
N THR A 27 0.14 -14.48 16.00
CA THR A 27 0.90 -15.17 17.06
C THR A 27 1.97 -14.25 17.66
N LYS A 28 2.58 -13.35 16.86
CA LYS A 28 3.50 -12.31 17.36
C LYS A 28 2.76 -11.31 18.24
N ILE A 29 1.57 -10.89 17.84
CA ILE A 29 0.72 -9.99 18.61
C ILE A 29 0.21 -10.70 19.86
N ALA A 30 -0.24 -11.95 19.75
CA ALA A 30 -0.66 -12.75 20.89
C ALA A 30 0.48 -12.96 21.90
N LYS A 31 1.73 -13.16 21.44
CA LYS A 31 2.91 -13.22 22.32
C LYS A 31 3.25 -11.87 22.92
N LEU A 32 3.17 -10.78 22.14
CA LEU A 32 3.40 -9.44 22.61
C LEU A 32 2.38 -9.08 23.71
N LEU A 33 1.11 -9.42 23.51
CA LEU A 33 0.06 -9.24 24.52
C LEU A 33 0.23 -10.17 25.72
N LYS A 34 0.74 -11.40 25.52
CA LYS A 34 0.99 -12.37 26.58
C LYS A 34 2.17 -11.97 27.47
N ASN A 35 3.19 -11.34 26.90
CA ASN A 35 4.39 -10.89 27.61
C ASN A 35 4.27 -9.44 28.14
N MET A 36 3.18 -8.73 27.80
CA MET A 36 2.95 -7.36 28.25
C MET A 36 2.55 -7.31 29.72
N PRO A 37 3.04 -6.35 30.52
CA PRO A 37 2.59 -6.13 31.88
C PRO A 37 1.07 -5.97 31.95
N LYS A 38 0.42 -6.59 32.94
CA LYS A 38 -1.05 -6.61 33.08
C LYS A 38 -1.66 -5.21 33.06
N TRP A 39 -1.06 -4.25 33.76
CA TRP A 39 -1.54 -2.86 33.79
C TRP A 39 -1.60 -2.25 32.39
N ARG A 40 -0.57 -2.46 31.56
CA ARG A 40 -0.47 -1.92 30.18
C ARG A 40 -1.52 -2.58 29.26
N PHE A 41 -1.72 -3.89 29.42
CA PHE A 41 -2.80 -4.60 28.69
C PHE A 41 -4.17 -4.02 29.02
N TYR A 42 -4.49 -3.84 30.30
CA TYR A 42 -5.80 -3.29 30.70
C TYR A 42 -5.95 -1.83 30.26
N SER A 43 -4.90 -1.00 30.36
CA SER A 43 -4.95 0.37 29.87
C SER A 43 -5.24 0.43 28.37
N LEU A 44 -4.55 -0.40 27.57
CA LEU A 44 -4.80 -0.50 26.13
C LEU A 44 -6.22 -1.01 25.82
N ALA A 45 -6.70 -2.00 26.56
CA ALA A 45 -8.06 -2.51 26.40
C ALA A 45 -9.12 -1.43 26.67
N VAL A 46 -8.98 -0.67 27.75
CA VAL A 46 -9.87 0.44 28.09
C VAL A 46 -9.83 1.53 27.04
N LEU A 47 -8.62 1.97 26.63
CA LEU A 47 -8.47 2.98 25.57
C LEU A 47 -9.06 2.52 24.23
N THR A 48 -8.86 1.25 23.88
CA THR A 48 -9.45 0.66 22.67
C THR A 48 -10.97 0.75 22.70
N VAL A 49 -11.59 0.38 23.82
CA VAL A 49 -13.05 0.45 23.98
C VAL A 49 -13.53 1.90 23.93
N ILE A 50 -12.89 2.82 24.66
CA ILE A 50 -13.21 4.25 24.65
C ILE A 50 -13.15 4.81 23.22
N TRP A 51 -12.05 4.55 22.51
CA TRP A 51 -11.87 5.04 21.14
C TRP A 51 -12.91 4.45 20.18
N THR A 52 -13.20 3.15 20.30
CA THR A 52 -14.21 2.51 19.46
C THR A 52 -15.61 3.04 19.74
N VAL A 53 -15.99 3.21 21.01
CA VAL A 53 -17.28 3.79 21.39
C VAL A 53 -17.41 5.23 20.88
N PHE A 54 -16.38 6.03 21.03
CA PHE A 54 -16.31 7.38 20.47
C PHE A 54 -16.52 7.37 18.95
N GLN A 55 -15.81 6.52 18.23
CA GLN A 55 -15.94 6.39 16.78
C GLN A 55 -17.35 5.95 16.36
N LEU A 56 -17.94 4.97 17.05
CA LEU A 56 -19.31 4.54 16.77
C LEU A 56 -20.31 5.66 17.04
N TYR A 57 -20.13 6.41 18.13
CA TYR A 57 -21.00 7.53 18.49
C TYR A 57 -21.04 8.60 17.39
N ILE A 58 -19.88 9.07 16.91
CA ILE A 58 -19.81 10.14 15.90
C ILE A 58 -20.37 9.75 14.53
N LYS A 59 -20.46 8.46 14.22
CA LYS A 59 -20.97 7.98 12.93
C LYS A 59 -22.38 7.43 12.96
N LEU A 60 -22.83 6.88 14.07
CA LEU A 60 -24.16 6.28 14.18
C LEU A 60 -25.17 7.18 14.88
N VAL A 61 -24.71 8.04 15.80
CA VAL A 61 -25.59 8.87 16.63
C VAL A 61 -25.55 10.32 16.16
N LYS A 62 -24.43 11.03 16.40
CA LYS A 62 -24.31 12.47 16.09
C LYS A 62 -22.84 12.82 15.84
N PRO A 63 -22.51 13.51 14.73
CA PRO A 63 -21.19 14.08 14.55
C PRO A 63 -20.92 15.16 15.61
N LEU A 64 -19.71 15.19 16.12
CA LEU A 64 -19.25 16.21 17.05
C LEU A 64 -18.51 17.33 16.29
N ASP A 65 -18.18 18.38 17.00
CA ASP A 65 -17.40 19.49 16.48
C ASP A 65 -16.03 19.01 15.95
N PRO A 66 -15.55 19.50 14.79
CA PRO A 66 -14.24 19.13 14.25
C PRO A 66 -13.08 19.35 15.23
N TRP A 67 -13.07 20.47 15.98
CA TRP A 67 -12.06 20.78 16.99
C TRP A 67 -12.15 19.93 18.26
N PHE A 68 -13.23 19.17 18.41
CA PHE A 68 -13.36 18.14 19.43
C PHE A 68 -12.92 16.78 18.91
N GLN A 69 -13.46 16.35 17.75
CA GLN A 69 -13.30 14.96 17.31
C GLN A 69 -11.91 14.65 16.72
N LEU A 70 -11.30 15.60 15.97
CA LEU A 70 -9.98 15.37 15.34
C LEU A 70 -8.86 15.32 16.38
N PRO A 71 -8.74 16.28 17.32
CA PRO A 71 -7.74 16.20 18.37
C PRO A 71 -7.92 15.00 19.27
N LEU A 72 -9.15 14.63 19.64
CA LEU A 72 -9.40 13.43 20.43
C LEU A 72 -8.95 12.16 19.71
N HIS A 73 -9.28 12.02 18.43
CA HIS A 73 -8.81 10.90 17.60
C HIS A 73 -7.28 10.82 17.55
N MET A 74 -6.61 11.96 17.33
CA MET A 74 -5.15 12.02 17.26
C MET A 74 -4.49 11.71 18.59
N CYS A 75 -4.98 12.29 19.70
CA CYS A 75 -4.42 12.05 21.02
C CYS A 75 -4.60 10.59 21.48
N LEU A 76 -5.75 9.99 21.20
CA LEU A 76 -5.98 8.55 21.44
C LEU A 76 -5.01 7.70 20.62
N ALA A 77 -4.78 8.04 19.35
CA ALA A 77 -3.77 7.36 18.52
C ALA A 77 -2.37 7.46 19.11
N LEU A 78 -1.95 8.66 19.56
CA LEU A 78 -0.65 8.87 20.19
C LEU A 78 -0.49 8.04 21.47
N VAL A 79 -1.47 8.10 22.39
CA VAL A 79 -1.40 7.34 23.64
C VAL A 79 -1.35 5.83 23.38
N VAL A 80 -2.14 5.33 22.42
CA VAL A 80 -2.09 3.92 21.99
C VAL A 80 -0.69 3.57 21.46
N VAL A 81 -0.09 4.43 20.65
CA VAL A 81 1.28 4.24 20.13
C VAL A 81 2.31 4.18 21.25
N TRP A 82 2.24 5.09 22.25
CA TRP A 82 3.16 5.10 23.39
C TRP A 82 3.06 3.83 24.23
N LEU A 83 1.86 3.33 24.43
CA LEU A 83 1.62 2.10 25.18
C LEU A 83 2.02 0.85 24.41
N TYR A 84 1.87 0.79 23.07
CA TYR A 84 2.33 -0.35 22.29
C TYR A 84 3.84 -0.37 22.02
N ASN A 85 4.48 0.79 21.96
CA ASN A 85 5.88 0.93 21.55
C ASN A 85 6.70 1.78 22.55
N PRO A 86 6.82 1.38 23.83
CA PRO A 86 7.59 2.13 24.80
C PRO A 86 9.09 2.12 24.46
N MET A 87 9.77 3.25 24.73
CA MET A 87 11.18 3.41 24.42
C MET A 87 12.08 2.48 25.25
N VAL A 88 11.65 2.14 26.46
CA VAL A 88 12.37 1.23 27.36
C VAL A 88 12.60 -0.14 26.72
N GLU A 89 11.63 -0.67 25.99
CA GLU A 89 11.76 -1.96 25.32
C GLU A 89 12.61 -1.89 24.04
N LYS A 90 12.69 -0.72 23.41
CA LYS A 90 13.52 -0.50 22.20
C LYS A 90 14.96 -0.16 22.54
N SER A 91 15.23 0.38 23.72
CA SER A 91 16.58 0.74 24.15
C SER A 91 17.38 -0.47 24.58
N LYS A 92 18.56 -0.67 23.96
CA LYS A 92 19.49 -1.76 24.32
C LYS A 92 20.00 -1.65 25.77
N SER A 93 19.91 -0.47 26.38
CA SER A 93 20.44 -0.22 27.74
C SER A 93 19.43 -0.50 28.86
N HIS A 94 18.16 -0.79 28.55
CA HIS A 94 17.08 -0.97 29.55
C HIS A 94 17.04 0.11 30.65
N ASN A 95 17.51 1.33 30.34
CA ASN A 95 17.61 2.41 31.32
C ASN A 95 16.20 2.89 31.71
N LYS A 96 15.93 2.90 33.02
CA LYS A 96 14.64 3.35 33.60
C LYS A 96 14.31 4.82 33.30
N LEU A 97 15.29 5.65 32.93
CA LEU A 97 15.08 7.03 32.50
C LEU A 97 14.17 7.15 31.27
N TRP A 98 14.13 6.13 30.41
CA TRP A 98 13.23 6.12 29.27
C TRP A 98 11.75 6.06 29.65
N TRP A 99 11.42 5.57 30.85
CA TRP A 99 10.05 5.63 31.37
C TRP A 99 9.61 7.08 31.64
N ILE A 100 10.49 7.94 32.11
CA ILE A 100 10.20 9.36 32.32
C ILE A 100 9.84 10.02 31.00
N TYR A 101 10.59 9.69 29.94
CA TYR A 101 10.30 10.19 28.59
C TYR A 101 8.96 9.71 28.04
N ASP A 102 8.63 8.43 28.18
CA ASP A 102 7.35 7.87 27.76
C ASP A 102 6.17 8.47 28.56
N ILE A 103 6.34 8.67 29.88
CA ILE A 103 5.34 9.35 30.73
C ILE A 103 5.15 10.81 30.28
N PHE A 104 6.24 11.52 29.96
CA PHE A 104 6.16 12.88 29.43
C PHE A 104 5.33 12.93 28.12
N LEU A 105 5.55 12.00 27.21
CA LEU A 105 4.81 11.94 25.94
C LEU A 105 3.32 11.62 26.17
N ILE A 106 3.00 10.73 27.09
CA ILE A 106 1.59 10.45 27.45
C ILE A 106 0.96 11.69 28.10
N ALA A 107 1.64 12.31 29.06
CA ALA A 107 1.13 13.50 29.74
C ALA A 107 0.95 14.68 28.78
N SER A 108 1.88 14.90 27.84
CA SER A 108 1.77 15.93 26.81
C SER A 108 0.62 15.64 25.84
N SER A 109 0.41 14.38 25.43
CA SER A 109 -0.74 13.99 24.61
C SER A 109 -2.07 14.23 25.34
N CYS A 110 -2.15 13.95 26.65
CA CYS A 110 -3.33 14.23 27.47
C CYS A 110 -3.54 15.75 27.64
N PHE A 111 -2.49 16.53 27.81
CA PHE A 111 -2.57 18.00 27.91
C PHE A 111 -3.07 18.61 26.59
N ILE A 112 -2.56 18.16 25.43
CA ILE A 112 -3.04 18.58 24.12
C ILE A 112 -4.53 18.25 23.98
N CYS A 113 -4.93 17.03 24.34
CA CYS A 113 -6.33 16.61 24.30
C CYS A 113 -7.20 17.53 25.17
N TRP A 114 -6.81 17.73 26.43
CA TRP A 114 -7.54 18.62 27.35
C TRP A 114 -7.67 20.04 26.82
N PHE A 115 -6.59 20.61 26.26
CA PHE A 115 -6.61 21.96 25.68
C PHE A 115 -7.70 22.06 24.58
N PHE A 116 -7.70 21.15 23.59
CA PHE A 116 -8.67 21.21 22.51
C PHE A 116 -10.11 20.95 23.00
N LEU A 117 -10.32 20.01 23.91
CA LEU A 117 -11.62 19.71 24.45
C LEU A 117 -12.22 20.87 25.25
N SER A 118 -11.38 21.63 25.97
CA SER A 118 -11.81 22.78 26.78
C SER A 118 -12.01 24.05 25.97
N HIS A 119 -11.38 24.19 24.80
CA HIS A 119 -11.43 25.38 23.96
C HIS A 119 -12.16 25.17 22.63
N ALA A 120 -12.80 24.01 22.40
CA ALA A 120 -13.40 23.66 21.12
C ALA A 120 -14.39 24.73 20.60
N GLU A 121 -15.25 25.26 21.46
CA GLU A 121 -16.19 26.31 21.09
C GLU A 121 -15.49 27.61 20.69
N GLN A 122 -14.45 28.01 21.40
CA GLN A 122 -13.69 29.22 21.09
C GLN A 122 -12.95 29.10 19.77
N LEU A 123 -12.41 27.90 19.48
CA LEU A 123 -11.66 27.61 18.25
C LEU A 123 -12.54 27.68 16.99
N ASN A 124 -13.86 27.48 17.10
CA ASN A 124 -14.77 27.64 15.99
C ASN A 124 -14.92 29.10 15.52
N TYR A 125 -14.68 30.05 16.42
CA TYR A 125 -14.73 31.49 16.09
C TYR A 125 -13.37 32.05 15.70
N ARG A 126 -12.29 31.25 15.80
CA ARG A 126 -10.94 31.68 15.43
C ARG A 126 -10.81 31.89 13.93
N ILE A 127 -10.29 33.05 13.55
CA ILE A 127 -10.03 33.41 12.15
C ILE A 127 -8.56 33.15 11.84
N PHE A 128 -8.31 32.14 11.00
CA PHE A 128 -6.97 31.78 10.54
C PHE A 128 -6.29 32.97 9.85
N ASN A 129 -5.01 33.21 10.14
CA ASN A 129 -4.19 34.33 9.64
C ASN A 129 -4.55 35.72 10.22
N VAL A 130 -5.55 35.85 11.06
CA VAL A 130 -5.96 37.14 11.66
C VAL A 130 -5.71 37.13 13.17
N ASP A 131 -6.16 36.09 13.85
CA ASP A 131 -6.02 35.99 15.31
C ASP A 131 -4.60 35.59 15.69
N VAL A 132 -3.99 36.36 16.58
CA VAL A 132 -2.63 36.08 17.07
C VAL A 132 -2.67 34.88 17.99
N MET A 133 -1.70 33.96 17.82
CA MET A 133 -1.56 32.81 18.72
C MET A 133 -1.14 33.25 20.13
N THR A 134 -1.83 32.76 21.13
CA THR A 134 -1.43 32.89 22.53
C THR A 134 -0.21 32.03 22.84
N THR A 135 0.53 32.37 23.89
CA THR A 135 1.70 31.56 24.33
C THR A 135 1.32 30.10 24.59
N THR A 136 0.14 29.87 25.17
CA THR A 136 -0.38 28.51 25.44
C THR A 136 -0.61 27.73 24.14
N GLU A 137 -1.22 28.37 23.14
CA GLU A 137 -1.44 27.76 21.83
C GLU A 137 -0.13 27.40 21.13
N VAL A 138 0.89 28.27 21.22
CA VAL A 138 2.23 27.98 20.67
C VAL A 138 2.87 26.78 21.38
N ILE A 139 2.76 26.69 22.70
CA ILE A 139 3.28 25.54 23.48
C ILE A 139 2.55 24.26 23.06
N VAL A 140 1.22 24.28 22.95
CA VAL A 140 0.42 23.12 22.50
C VAL A 140 0.80 22.69 21.08
N ALA A 141 0.99 23.65 20.16
CA ALA A 141 1.42 23.36 18.80
C ALA A 141 2.81 22.70 18.75
N VAL A 142 3.76 23.22 19.51
CA VAL A 142 5.12 22.64 19.62
C VAL A 142 5.06 21.23 20.20
N LEU A 143 4.31 21.01 21.27
CA LEU A 143 4.13 19.69 21.86
C LEU A 143 3.47 18.72 20.88
N LEU A 144 2.48 19.17 20.11
CA LEU A 144 1.81 18.37 19.09
C LEU A 144 2.80 17.93 18.00
N VAL A 145 3.59 18.88 17.46
CA VAL A 145 4.62 18.56 16.45
C VAL A 145 5.66 17.58 17.01
N ILE A 146 6.14 17.77 18.23
CA ILE A 146 7.10 16.85 18.89
C ILE A 146 6.50 15.46 19.04
N ASN A 147 5.25 15.35 19.50
CA ASN A 147 4.57 14.06 19.66
C ASN A 147 4.39 13.37 18.30
N VAL A 148 3.95 14.08 17.27
CA VAL A 148 3.78 13.51 15.91
C VAL A 148 5.13 13.03 15.37
N MET A 149 6.19 13.85 15.47
CA MET A 149 7.53 13.51 15.01
C MET A 149 8.10 12.28 15.73
N GLU A 150 7.95 12.22 17.04
CA GLU A 150 8.40 11.07 17.83
C GLU A 150 7.59 9.80 17.50
N ALA A 151 6.28 9.93 17.29
CA ALA A 151 5.44 8.81 16.87
C ALA A 151 5.85 8.28 15.50
N VAL A 152 6.14 9.17 14.54
CA VAL A 152 6.69 8.79 13.23
C VAL A 152 7.99 8.00 13.38
N ARG A 153 8.90 8.48 14.20
CA ARG A 153 10.19 7.82 14.47
C ARG A 153 10.03 6.42 15.05
N ARG A 154 9.01 6.22 15.92
CA ARG A 154 8.79 4.92 16.60
C ARG A 154 8.04 3.91 15.76
N VAL A 155 7.03 4.34 15.00
CA VAL A 155 6.01 3.43 14.42
C VAL A 155 6.06 3.40 12.91
N VAL A 156 6.49 4.51 12.27
CA VAL A 156 6.45 4.60 10.80
C VAL A 156 7.82 4.29 10.20
N SER A 157 8.69 5.28 10.10
CA SER A 157 10.05 5.13 9.58
C SER A 157 10.93 6.33 9.90
N MET A 158 12.24 6.08 10.02
CA MET A 158 13.24 7.16 10.12
C MET A 158 13.30 7.99 8.85
N SER A 159 13.00 7.41 7.71
CA SER A 159 12.99 8.13 6.43
C SER A 159 11.91 9.22 6.41
N LEU A 160 10.67 8.90 6.82
CA LEU A 160 9.61 9.91 6.92
C LEU A 160 9.98 10.99 7.93
N PHE A 161 10.58 10.63 9.07
CA PHE A 161 11.07 11.58 10.05
C PHE A 161 12.03 12.61 9.42
N TRP A 162 13.03 12.17 8.65
CA TRP A 162 13.99 13.07 8.01
C TRP A 162 13.38 13.90 6.89
N VAL A 163 12.41 13.36 6.16
CA VAL A 163 11.66 14.13 5.14
C VAL A 163 10.89 15.27 5.81
N ILE A 164 10.22 15.02 6.94
CA ILE A 164 9.52 16.07 7.69
C ILE A 164 10.53 17.11 8.22
N CYS A 165 11.66 16.67 8.76
CA CYS A 165 12.73 17.57 9.19
C CYS A 165 13.22 18.46 8.04
N PHE A 166 13.36 17.91 6.84
CA PHE A 166 13.72 18.68 5.66
C PHE A 166 12.69 19.77 5.35
N PHE A 167 11.38 19.45 5.36
CA PHE A 167 10.34 20.45 5.11
C PHE A 167 10.26 21.50 6.22
N LEU A 168 10.44 21.12 7.49
CA LEU A 168 10.52 22.07 8.60
C LEU A 168 11.73 23.02 8.46
N ALA A 169 12.88 22.47 8.08
CA ALA A 169 14.07 23.27 7.80
C ALA A 169 13.83 24.20 6.59
N TYR A 170 13.18 23.69 5.55
CA TYR A 170 12.82 24.50 4.38
C TYR A 170 11.87 25.64 4.75
N ALA A 171 10.91 25.44 5.64
CA ALA A 171 10.02 26.49 6.12
C ALA A 171 10.76 27.65 6.78
N TRP A 172 11.88 27.38 7.45
CA TRP A 172 12.69 28.42 8.11
C TRP A 172 13.79 29.00 7.21
N PHE A 173 14.51 28.11 6.53
CA PHE A 173 15.73 28.48 5.79
C PHE A 173 15.50 28.67 4.28
N GLY A 174 14.26 28.58 3.81
CA GLY A 174 13.94 28.71 2.38
C GLY A 174 14.37 30.03 1.73
N GLN A 175 14.54 31.09 2.53
CA GLN A 175 15.07 32.38 2.06
C GLN A 175 16.53 32.33 1.58
N TYR A 176 17.32 31.38 2.11
CA TYR A 176 18.72 31.21 1.75
C TYR A 176 18.92 30.28 0.56
N ILE A 177 17.88 29.60 0.09
CA ILE A 177 17.96 28.71 -1.07
C ILE A 177 17.98 29.55 -2.35
N PRO A 178 18.97 29.38 -3.26
CA PRO A 178 19.04 30.12 -4.49
C PRO A 178 18.05 29.61 -5.53
N GLY A 179 17.68 30.48 -6.50
CA GLY A 179 16.92 30.10 -7.69
C GLY A 179 15.43 29.90 -7.46
N LEU A 180 14.83 29.00 -8.22
CA LEU A 180 13.38 28.79 -8.29
C LEU A 180 12.74 28.42 -6.94
N PHE A 181 13.45 27.68 -6.11
CA PHE A 181 12.95 27.20 -4.83
C PHE A 181 13.11 28.21 -3.69
N ARG A 182 13.64 29.42 -3.95
CA ARG A 182 13.73 30.48 -2.95
C ARG A 182 12.34 30.85 -2.41
N PHE A 183 12.24 31.03 -1.10
CA PHE A 183 11.01 31.32 -0.40
C PHE A 183 11.31 32.22 0.79
N SER A 184 10.43 33.16 1.13
CA SER A 184 10.66 34.19 2.16
C SER A 184 10.84 33.65 3.59
N GLY A 185 10.57 32.36 3.81
CA GLY A 185 10.51 31.77 5.13
C GLY A 185 9.16 32.02 5.83
N ILE A 186 8.87 31.24 6.85
CA ILE A 186 7.69 31.40 7.72
C ILE A 186 8.19 31.71 9.13
N SER A 187 7.66 32.77 9.76
CA SER A 187 7.98 33.06 11.15
C SER A 187 7.51 31.93 12.08
N PHE A 188 8.16 31.73 13.23
CA PHE A 188 7.87 30.62 14.12
C PHE A 188 6.39 30.57 14.59
N PRO A 189 5.79 31.67 15.09
CA PRO A 189 4.36 31.63 15.48
C PRO A 189 3.45 31.29 14.30
N LYS A 190 3.75 31.84 13.11
CA LYS A 190 2.99 31.57 11.89
C LYS A 190 3.11 30.13 11.44
N LEU A 191 4.29 29.53 11.55
CA LEU A 191 4.49 28.11 11.25
C LEU A 191 3.65 27.26 12.20
N MET A 192 3.65 27.54 13.52
CA MET A 192 2.84 26.82 14.50
C MET A 192 1.34 26.96 14.20
N GLU A 193 0.88 28.14 13.79
CA GLU A 193 -0.50 28.37 13.38
C GLU A 193 -0.88 27.52 12.16
N VAL A 194 -0.05 27.54 11.12
CA VAL A 194 -0.24 26.72 9.89
C VAL A 194 -0.31 25.24 10.21
N LEU A 195 0.56 24.75 11.08
CA LEU A 195 0.63 23.33 11.42
C LEU A 195 -0.52 22.87 12.32
N MET A 196 -1.01 23.72 13.21
CA MET A 196 -2.03 23.37 14.19
C MET A 196 -3.46 23.72 13.72
N TYR A 197 -3.66 24.91 13.14
CA TYR A 197 -4.97 25.44 12.79
C TYR A 197 -5.23 25.52 11.28
N GLY A 198 -4.19 25.36 10.45
CA GLY A 198 -4.35 25.40 9.00
C GLY A 198 -5.14 24.19 8.48
N GLU A 199 -6.04 24.42 7.50
CA GLU A 199 -6.81 23.37 6.83
C GLU A 199 -5.93 22.26 6.24
N ASN A 200 -4.69 22.59 5.88
CA ASN A 200 -3.67 21.68 5.37
C ASN A 200 -2.64 21.27 6.44
N GLY A 201 -2.89 21.57 7.72
CA GLY A 201 -2.03 21.23 8.84
C GLY A 201 -2.23 19.80 9.36
N ILE A 202 -1.81 19.56 10.60
CA ILE A 202 -1.87 18.25 11.26
C ILE A 202 -3.31 17.72 11.33
N PHE A 203 -4.29 18.59 11.56
CA PHE A 203 -5.72 18.27 11.60
C PHE A 203 -6.40 18.39 10.22
N GLY A 204 -5.64 18.47 9.16
CA GLY A 204 -6.14 18.61 7.80
C GLY A 204 -6.79 17.34 7.23
N SER A 205 -7.16 17.42 5.93
CA SER A 205 -7.87 16.39 5.18
C SER A 205 -7.34 14.95 5.36
N PRO A 206 -6.01 14.69 5.45
CA PRO A 206 -5.53 13.33 5.67
C PRO A 206 -5.97 12.73 7.01
N LEU A 207 -5.96 13.53 8.09
CA LEU A 207 -6.40 13.07 9.40
C LEU A 207 -7.94 12.97 9.48
N VAL A 208 -8.67 13.86 8.78
CA VAL A 208 -10.12 13.76 8.61
C VAL A 208 -10.51 12.43 8.00
N THR A 209 -9.79 11.98 6.95
CA THR A 209 -10.02 10.67 6.33
C THR A 209 -9.67 9.52 7.27
N SER A 210 -8.62 9.66 8.09
CA SER A 210 -8.25 8.67 9.11
C SER A 210 -9.37 8.46 10.13
N LEU A 211 -9.89 9.55 10.69
CA LEU A 211 -11.04 9.53 11.62
C LEU A 211 -12.33 9.09 10.93
N GLY A 212 -12.57 9.62 9.72
CA GLY A 212 -13.85 9.49 9.04
C GLY A 212 -14.09 8.13 8.37
N THR A 213 -13.04 7.49 7.90
CA THR A 213 -13.16 6.29 7.03
C THR A 213 -12.19 5.20 7.40
N LEU A 214 -10.88 5.48 7.48
CA LEU A 214 -9.85 4.46 7.59
C LEU A 214 -9.96 3.64 8.88
N PHE A 215 -10.29 4.27 10.00
CA PHE A 215 -10.48 3.58 11.27
C PHE A 215 -11.44 2.38 11.13
N TYR A 216 -12.58 2.59 10.51
CA TYR A 216 -13.63 1.56 10.38
C TYR A 216 -13.22 0.43 9.43
N PHE A 217 -12.55 0.76 8.32
CA PHE A 217 -12.08 -0.25 7.37
C PHE A 217 -10.95 -1.12 7.92
N LEU A 218 -10.05 -0.54 8.73
CA LEU A 218 -8.96 -1.28 9.36
C LEU A 218 -9.50 -2.23 10.44
N VAL A 219 -10.47 -1.79 11.23
CA VAL A 219 -11.17 -2.65 12.18
C VAL A 219 -11.92 -3.76 11.42
N PHE A 220 -12.67 -3.42 10.36
CA PHE A 220 -13.35 -4.41 9.52
C PHE A 220 -12.38 -5.45 8.95
N GLY A 221 -11.26 -5.02 8.36
CA GLY A 221 -10.27 -5.92 7.78
C GLY A 221 -9.71 -6.92 8.79
N THR A 222 -9.50 -6.48 10.03
CA THR A 222 -9.03 -7.33 11.14
C THR A 222 -10.10 -8.36 11.52
N PHE A 223 -11.36 -7.96 11.65
CA PHE A 223 -12.47 -8.88 11.94
C PHE A 223 -12.74 -9.86 10.79
N PHE A 224 -12.67 -9.38 9.54
CA PHE A 224 -12.80 -10.24 8.36
C PHE A 224 -11.69 -11.29 8.28
N SER A 225 -10.45 -10.92 8.57
CA SER A 225 -9.34 -11.88 8.65
C SER A 225 -9.57 -12.94 9.72
N ASN A 226 -9.96 -12.51 10.92
CA ASN A 226 -10.21 -13.39 12.06
C ASN A 226 -11.49 -14.25 11.96
N CYS A 227 -12.48 -13.87 11.10
CA CYS A 227 -13.61 -14.74 10.77
C CYS A 227 -13.22 -15.88 9.82
N GLY A 228 -11.97 -15.91 9.38
CA GLY A 228 -11.42 -16.92 8.46
C GLY A 228 -11.61 -16.59 6.98
N GLY A 229 -12.09 -15.39 6.65
CA GLY A 229 -12.25 -14.93 5.26
C GLY A 229 -10.91 -14.84 4.54
N GLY A 230 -9.89 -14.28 5.18
CA GLY A 230 -8.54 -14.21 4.60
C GLY A 230 -7.95 -15.59 4.26
N GLY A 231 -8.12 -16.58 5.14
CA GLY A 231 -7.68 -17.95 4.88
C GLY A 231 -8.38 -18.59 3.67
N VAL A 232 -9.67 -18.31 3.45
CA VAL A 232 -10.40 -18.81 2.27
C VAL A 232 -9.86 -18.18 0.99
N LEU A 233 -9.50 -16.89 1.00
CA LEU A 233 -8.90 -16.21 -0.14
C LEU A 233 -7.54 -16.80 -0.50
N ILE A 234 -6.69 -17.07 0.49
CA ILE A 234 -5.38 -17.71 0.30
C ILE A 234 -5.55 -19.13 -0.27
N ASP A 235 -6.36 -19.97 0.38
CA ASP A 235 -6.61 -21.34 -0.08
C ASP A 235 -7.21 -21.37 -1.50
N GLY A 236 -8.05 -20.37 -1.83
CA GLY A 236 -8.63 -20.20 -3.17
C GLY A 236 -7.56 -19.95 -4.23
N GLY A 237 -6.67 -19.00 -3.99
CA GLY A 237 -5.56 -18.69 -4.90
C GLY A 237 -4.62 -19.87 -5.08
N MET A 238 -4.29 -20.57 -3.99
CA MET A 238 -3.43 -21.74 -4.01
C MET A 238 -4.01 -22.88 -4.85
N LYS A 239 -5.30 -23.21 -4.66
CA LYS A 239 -5.95 -24.30 -5.40
C LYS A 239 -6.16 -24.00 -6.89
N LEU A 240 -6.49 -22.76 -7.24
CA LEU A 240 -6.70 -22.36 -8.64
C LEU A 240 -5.46 -22.58 -9.51
N SER A 241 -4.28 -22.56 -8.93
CA SER A 241 -3.00 -22.61 -9.65
C SER A 241 -2.29 -23.94 -9.54
N ASP A 242 -2.72 -24.84 -8.67
CA ASP A 242 -2.00 -26.06 -8.26
C ASP A 242 -1.53 -26.93 -9.45
N LYS A 243 -2.40 -27.16 -10.42
CA LYS A 243 -2.11 -28.01 -11.60
C LYS A 243 -1.65 -27.24 -12.84
N THR A 244 -1.05 -26.06 -12.66
CA THR A 244 -0.61 -25.23 -13.80
C THR A 244 0.91 -25.10 -13.85
N VAL A 245 1.45 -24.82 -15.05
CA VAL A 245 2.88 -24.56 -15.22
C VAL A 245 3.29 -23.39 -14.33
N GLY A 246 4.27 -23.62 -13.41
CA GLY A 246 4.67 -22.62 -12.42
C GLY A 246 3.60 -22.34 -11.36
N GLY A 247 2.79 -23.35 -11.01
CA GLY A 247 1.66 -23.26 -10.07
C GLY A 247 1.90 -22.42 -8.82
N PRO A 248 2.94 -22.70 -8.00
CA PRO A 248 3.21 -21.95 -6.78
C PRO A 248 3.43 -20.44 -6.98
N ALA A 249 4.08 -20.01 -8.07
CA ALA A 249 4.27 -18.58 -8.34
C ALA A 249 2.95 -17.90 -8.77
N LYS A 250 2.12 -18.59 -9.56
CA LYS A 250 0.79 -18.11 -9.92
C LYS A 250 -0.14 -18.08 -8.71
N ALA A 251 -0.03 -19.08 -7.83
CA ALA A 251 -0.73 -19.12 -6.55
C ALA A 251 -0.39 -17.91 -5.70
N ALA A 252 0.90 -17.56 -5.62
CA ALA A 252 1.35 -16.36 -4.93
C ALA A 252 0.70 -15.10 -5.51
N VAL A 253 0.68 -14.95 -6.85
CA VAL A 253 0.07 -13.80 -7.53
C VAL A 253 -1.43 -13.68 -7.21
N ILE A 254 -2.18 -14.79 -7.28
CA ILE A 254 -3.63 -14.77 -7.05
C ILE A 254 -3.94 -14.58 -5.56
N SER A 255 -3.32 -15.35 -4.67
CA SER A 255 -3.60 -15.27 -3.22
C SER A 255 -3.21 -13.92 -2.63
N SER A 256 -2.04 -13.37 -3.04
CA SER A 256 -1.59 -12.06 -2.59
C SER A 256 -2.45 -10.93 -3.17
N GLY A 257 -2.94 -11.07 -4.41
CA GLY A 257 -3.92 -10.14 -4.98
C GLY A 257 -5.23 -10.12 -4.20
N LEU A 258 -5.77 -11.30 -3.93
CA LEU A 258 -7.04 -11.46 -3.20
C LEU A 258 -6.94 -11.03 -1.72
N LEU A 259 -5.86 -11.35 -1.03
CA LEU A 259 -5.68 -10.91 0.36
C LEU A 259 -5.30 -9.43 0.41
N GLY A 260 -4.47 -8.97 -0.52
CA GLY A 260 -3.99 -7.59 -0.60
C GLY A 260 -5.12 -6.58 -0.77
N MET A 261 -6.19 -6.93 -1.50
CA MET A 261 -7.37 -6.06 -1.66
C MET A 261 -8.09 -5.79 -0.32
N VAL A 262 -7.82 -6.58 0.72
CA VAL A 262 -8.41 -6.41 2.06
C VAL A 262 -7.43 -5.80 3.04
N SER A 263 -6.17 -6.24 3.01
CA SER A 263 -5.13 -5.79 3.95
C SER A 263 -4.69 -4.35 3.71
N GLY A 264 -4.73 -3.90 2.44
CA GLY A 264 -4.31 -2.55 2.06
C GLY A 264 -2.84 -2.22 2.29
N SER A 265 -2.01 -3.19 2.72
CA SER A 265 -0.59 -3.01 3.02
C SER A 265 0.25 -4.10 2.37
N ALA A 266 1.21 -3.70 1.51
CA ALA A 266 2.12 -4.64 0.86
C ALA A 266 2.96 -5.44 1.86
N ILE A 267 3.48 -4.78 2.90
CA ILE A 267 4.34 -5.41 3.90
C ILE A 267 3.57 -6.45 4.73
N ALA A 268 2.35 -6.10 5.18
CA ALA A 268 1.49 -7.02 5.91
C ALA A 268 1.08 -8.21 5.03
N ASN A 269 0.77 -7.95 3.76
CA ASN A 269 0.41 -8.99 2.79
C ASN A 269 1.57 -9.96 2.56
N VAL A 270 2.79 -9.46 2.29
CA VAL A 270 4.01 -10.29 2.19
C VAL A 270 4.24 -11.13 3.44
N SER A 271 4.02 -10.55 4.62
CA SER A 271 4.23 -11.26 5.90
C SER A 271 3.22 -12.39 6.10
N THR A 272 2.03 -12.28 5.51
CA THR A 272 0.96 -13.28 5.66
C THR A 272 1.02 -14.35 4.56
N THR A 273 1.04 -13.94 3.28
CA THR A 273 1.04 -14.88 2.15
C THR A 273 2.43 -15.45 1.87
N GLY A 274 3.47 -14.62 2.01
CA GLY A 274 4.84 -14.99 1.68
C GLY A 274 5.42 -16.12 2.53
N VAL A 275 4.98 -16.26 3.77
CA VAL A 275 5.37 -17.38 4.64
C VAL A 275 4.94 -18.73 4.05
N LEU A 276 3.85 -18.75 3.30
CA LEU A 276 3.32 -19.95 2.62
C LEU A 276 3.86 -20.08 1.20
N THR A 277 3.81 -19.02 0.43
CA THR A 277 4.07 -19.04 -1.02
C THR A 277 5.55 -19.10 -1.36
N ILE A 278 6.41 -18.36 -0.63
CA ILE A 278 7.85 -18.32 -0.90
C ILE A 278 8.51 -19.70 -0.71
N PRO A 279 8.27 -20.45 0.39
CA PRO A 279 8.81 -21.81 0.52
C PRO A 279 8.31 -22.77 -0.56
N LEU A 280 7.04 -22.66 -0.99
CA LEU A 280 6.50 -23.47 -2.08
C LEU A 280 7.18 -23.17 -3.42
N MET A 281 7.38 -21.89 -3.77
CA MET A 281 8.11 -21.50 -4.98
C MET A 281 9.54 -22.03 -4.96
N LYS A 282 10.25 -21.94 -3.84
CA LYS A 282 11.61 -22.47 -3.68
C LYS A 282 11.67 -23.98 -3.86
N LYS A 283 10.71 -24.73 -3.30
CA LYS A 283 10.63 -26.19 -3.47
C LYS A 283 10.42 -26.60 -4.92
N THR A 284 9.76 -25.77 -5.73
CA THR A 284 9.49 -26.06 -7.15
C THR A 284 10.54 -25.54 -8.11
N GLY A 285 11.66 -24.99 -7.62
CA GLY A 285 12.82 -24.63 -8.43
C GLY A 285 12.97 -23.15 -8.76
N TYR A 286 12.20 -22.26 -8.11
CA TYR A 286 12.49 -20.83 -8.17
C TYR A 286 13.67 -20.48 -7.25
N ASP A 287 14.52 -19.55 -7.71
CA ASP A 287 15.58 -19.01 -6.87
C ASP A 287 14.99 -18.23 -5.69
N PRO A 288 15.66 -18.19 -4.51
CA PRO A 288 15.13 -17.47 -3.35
C PRO A 288 14.81 -16.00 -3.63
N GLU A 289 15.67 -15.31 -4.41
CA GLU A 289 15.45 -13.92 -4.82
C GLU A 289 14.27 -13.77 -5.79
N GLU A 290 14.04 -14.77 -6.67
CA GLU A 290 12.89 -14.75 -7.57
C GLU A 290 11.58 -14.98 -6.83
N ALA A 291 11.54 -15.96 -5.94
CA ALA A 291 10.38 -16.25 -5.13
C ALA A 291 9.98 -15.03 -4.28
N ALA A 292 10.96 -14.38 -3.64
CA ALA A 292 10.75 -13.17 -2.87
C ALA A 292 10.31 -11.99 -3.76
N ALA A 293 10.87 -11.84 -4.96
CA ALA A 293 10.49 -10.79 -5.90
C ALA A 293 9.05 -10.96 -6.40
N VAL A 294 8.65 -12.17 -6.78
CA VAL A 294 7.27 -12.47 -7.20
C VAL A 294 6.28 -12.12 -6.10
N GLU A 295 6.54 -12.58 -4.88
CA GLU A 295 5.67 -12.32 -3.73
C GLU A 295 5.56 -10.83 -3.43
N SER A 296 6.68 -10.09 -3.42
CA SER A 296 6.66 -8.66 -3.12
C SER A 296 5.91 -7.84 -4.17
N VAL A 297 6.05 -8.19 -5.46
CA VAL A 297 5.32 -7.51 -6.55
C VAL A 297 3.83 -7.83 -6.47
N ALA A 298 3.46 -9.10 -6.27
CA ALA A 298 2.07 -9.51 -6.13
C ALA A 298 1.39 -8.83 -4.93
N SER A 299 2.07 -8.83 -3.78
CA SER A 299 1.55 -8.19 -2.56
C SER A 299 1.38 -6.67 -2.69
N THR A 300 2.30 -6.03 -3.42
CA THR A 300 2.22 -4.58 -3.68
C THR A 300 1.02 -4.24 -4.56
N GLY A 301 0.75 -5.03 -5.60
CA GLY A 301 -0.43 -4.87 -6.45
C GLY A 301 -1.76 -4.97 -5.72
N GLY A 302 -1.82 -5.68 -4.59
CA GLY A 302 -3.03 -5.77 -3.77
C GLY A 302 -3.56 -4.40 -3.31
N GLN A 303 -2.70 -3.41 -3.13
CA GLN A 303 -3.09 -2.07 -2.72
C GLN A 303 -3.87 -1.28 -3.81
N ILE A 304 -3.74 -1.66 -5.08
CA ILE A 304 -4.50 -1.06 -6.18
C ILE A 304 -5.72 -1.90 -6.57
N MET A 305 -5.90 -3.08 -5.98
CA MET A 305 -7.00 -4.00 -6.30
C MET A 305 -8.26 -3.65 -5.51
N PRO A 306 -9.38 -3.31 -6.18
CA PRO A 306 -10.69 -3.17 -5.51
C PRO A 306 -11.15 -4.50 -4.88
N PRO A 307 -12.04 -4.49 -3.88
CA PRO A 307 -12.93 -3.40 -3.48
C PRO A 307 -12.40 -2.47 -2.39
N ILE A 308 -11.41 -2.83 -1.55
CA ILE A 308 -10.97 -1.98 -0.44
C ILE A 308 -9.74 -1.15 -0.81
N MET A 309 -8.77 -1.75 -1.54
CA MET A 309 -7.56 -1.06 -1.97
C MET A 309 -6.65 -0.65 -0.78
N GLY A 310 -5.60 0.10 -1.05
CA GLY A 310 -4.80 0.74 -0.02
C GLY A 310 -5.48 1.99 0.54
N ALA A 311 -5.11 2.39 1.77
CA ALA A 311 -5.68 3.55 2.45
C ALA A 311 -5.60 4.86 1.63
N GLY A 312 -4.63 4.99 0.72
CA GLY A 312 -4.50 6.13 -0.18
C GLY A 312 -5.69 6.33 -1.13
N ALA A 313 -6.41 5.26 -1.50
CA ALA A 313 -7.58 5.37 -2.38
C ALA A 313 -8.77 6.07 -1.69
N PHE A 314 -8.94 5.88 -0.39
CA PHE A 314 -9.97 6.60 0.39
C PHE A 314 -9.63 8.09 0.50
N ILE A 315 -8.34 8.38 0.71
CA ILE A 315 -7.86 9.78 0.75
C ILE A 315 -7.99 10.43 -0.63
N MET A 316 -7.75 9.68 -1.70
CA MET A 316 -7.98 10.14 -3.07
C MET A 316 -9.43 10.60 -3.27
N ALA A 317 -10.40 9.80 -2.81
CA ALA A 317 -11.82 10.14 -2.90
C ALA A 317 -12.14 11.49 -2.23
N GLU A 318 -11.54 11.72 -1.07
CA GLU A 318 -11.69 12.98 -0.32
C GLU A 318 -11.03 14.15 -1.05
N ILE A 319 -9.79 13.98 -1.53
CA ILE A 319 -9.03 15.05 -2.22
C ILE A 319 -9.72 15.52 -3.49
N ILE A 320 -10.23 14.59 -4.31
CA ILE A 320 -10.87 14.94 -5.59
C ILE A 320 -12.40 15.16 -5.48
N GLY A 321 -12.98 14.95 -4.29
CA GLY A 321 -14.39 15.19 -4.04
C GLY A 321 -15.35 14.24 -4.75
N VAL A 322 -14.95 12.98 -5.00
CA VAL A 322 -15.79 11.97 -5.67
C VAL A 322 -16.13 10.82 -4.74
N GLN A 323 -17.19 10.08 -5.10
CA GLN A 323 -17.53 8.87 -4.34
C GLN A 323 -16.45 7.80 -4.52
N TYR A 324 -16.10 7.12 -3.44
CA TYR A 324 -15.13 6.04 -3.46
C TYR A 324 -15.47 4.93 -4.48
N ALA A 325 -16.77 4.67 -4.69
CA ALA A 325 -17.25 3.71 -5.68
C ALA A 325 -16.73 4.02 -7.10
N GLN A 326 -16.60 5.30 -7.45
CA GLN A 326 -16.07 5.72 -8.75
C GLN A 326 -14.57 5.42 -8.86
N ILE A 327 -13.80 5.66 -7.80
CA ILE A 327 -12.37 5.32 -7.74
C ILE A 327 -12.18 3.82 -7.82
N ALA A 328 -12.95 3.06 -7.03
CA ALA A 328 -12.88 1.60 -7.03
C ALA A 328 -13.23 1.03 -8.41
N ALA A 329 -14.28 1.55 -9.08
CA ALA A 329 -14.64 1.15 -10.44
C ALA A 329 -13.51 1.47 -11.44
N ALA A 330 -12.98 2.70 -11.42
CA ALA A 330 -11.88 3.12 -12.29
C ALA A 330 -10.62 2.27 -12.09
N ALA A 331 -10.35 1.80 -10.87
CA ALA A 331 -9.18 0.99 -10.55
C ALA A 331 -9.28 -0.48 -11.03
N VAL A 332 -10.48 -1.00 -11.38
CA VAL A 332 -10.66 -2.43 -11.73
C VAL A 332 -9.77 -2.83 -12.90
N LEU A 333 -9.87 -2.13 -14.03
CA LEU A 333 -9.13 -2.50 -15.24
C LEU A 333 -7.62 -2.34 -15.09
N PRO A 334 -7.10 -1.23 -14.53
CA PRO A 334 -5.67 -1.10 -14.22
C PRO A 334 -5.15 -2.19 -13.28
N ALA A 335 -5.90 -2.53 -12.23
CA ALA A 335 -5.52 -3.56 -11.28
C ALA A 335 -5.46 -4.94 -11.94
N VAL A 336 -6.49 -5.30 -12.73
CA VAL A 336 -6.49 -6.56 -13.48
C VAL A 336 -5.33 -6.61 -14.48
N ALA A 337 -5.02 -5.50 -15.17
CA ALA A 337 -3.86 -5.42 -16.08
C ALA A 337 -2.54 -5.64 -15.32
N TYR A 338 -2.39 -5.05 -14.12
CA TYR A 338 -1.24 -5.26 -13.25
C TYR A 338 -1.06 -6.75 -12.92
N PHE A 339 -2.08 -7.38 -12.35
CA PHE A 339 -1.99 -8.80 -11.96
C PHE A 339 -1.82 -9.73 -13.15
N LEU A 340 -2.43 -9.42 -14.29
CA LEU A 340 -2.26 -10.18 -15.52
C LEU A 340 -0.81 -10.07 -16.03
N ALA A 341 -0.20 -8.88 -15.99
CA ALA A 341 1.19 -8.68 -16.35
C ALA A 341 2.14 -9.54 -15.49
N VAL A 342 1.94 -9.53 -14.18
CA VAL A 342 2.75 -10.36 -13.24
C VAL A 342 2.47 -11.85 -13.45
N PHE A 343 1.21 -12.24 -13.67
CA PHE A 343 0.83 -13.63 -13.93
C PHE A 343 1.46 -14.18 -15.21
N ILE A 344 1.48 -13.39 -16.29
CA ILE A 344 2.16 -13.75 -17.55
C ILE A 344 3.66 -13.85 -17.32
N LEU A 345 4.25 -12.91 -16.60
CA LEU A 345 5.68 -12.91 -16.29
C LEU A 345 6.11 -14.20 -15.57
N VAL A 346 5.41 -14.57 -14.49
CA VAL A 346 5.75 -15.79 -13.74
C VAL A 346 5.53 -17.06 -14.56
N HIS A 347 4.53 -17.06 -15.45
CA HIS A 347 4.31 -18.15 -16.40
C HIS A 347 5.47 -18.31 -17.39
N MET A 348 5.98 -17.19 -17.94
CA MET A 348 7.11 -17.22 -18.88
C MET A 348 8.41 -17.61 -18.18
N ILE A 349 8.64 -17.16 -16.94
CA ILE A 349 9.78 -17.59 -16.12
C ILE A 349 9.71 -19.11 -15.87
N ALA A 350 8.52 -19.62 -15.50
CA ALA A 350 8.32 -21.05 -15.28
C ALA A 350 8.63 -21.88 -16.53
N LYS A 351 8.14 -21.46 -17.71
CA LYS A 351 8.43 -22.10 -18.99
C LYS A 351 9.93 -22.06 -19.32
N LYS A 352 10.60 -20.93 -19.10
CA LYS A 352 12.03 -20.78 -19.32
C LYS A 352 12.84 -21.75 -18.47
N LYS A 353 12.43 -21.96 -17.21
CA LYS A 353 13.07 -22.89 -16.28
C LYS A 353 12.68 -24.36 -16.49
N GLY A 354 11.76 -24.65 -17.41
CA GLY A 354 11.27 -26.00 -17.66
C GLY A 354 10.41 -26.58 -16.53
N LEU A 355 9.80 -25.71 -15.70
CA LEU A 355 8.92 -26.15 -14.61
C LEU A 355 7.63 -26.72 -15.21
N GLY A 356 7.37 -28.01 -14.94
CA GLY A 356 6.23 -28.72 -15.48
C GLY A 356 4.88 -28.31 -14.86
N LYS A 357 3.80 -28.96 -15.33
CA LYS A 357 2.47 -28.82 -14.72
C LYS A 357 2.39 -29.52 -13.37
N ASP A 358 3.14 -30.59 -13.22
CA ASP A 358 3.23 -31.37 -11.99
C ASP A 358 4.60 -31.09 -11.37
N SER A 359 4.61 -30.24 -10.36
CA SER A 359 5.82 -29.89 -9.60
C SER A 359 6.13 -30.90 -8.49
N GLY A 360 5.29 -31.95 -8.31
CA GLY A 360 5.37 -32.88 -7.18
C GLY A 360 5.09 -32.24 -5.82
N VAL A 361 4.74 -30.96 -5.81
CA VAL A 361 4.40 -30.19 -4.60
C VAL A 361 2.97 -29.70 -4.73
N HIS A 362 2.05 -30.38 -4.06
CA HIS A 362 0.64 -29.99 -4.03
C HIS A 362 0.31 -29.26 -2.75
N TYR A 363 -0.62 -28.31 -2.86
CA TYR A 363 -1.13 -27.61 -1.69
C TYR A 363 -2.25 -28.40 -1.01
N GLU A 364 -1.97 -28.94 0.16
CA GLU A 364 -2.93 -29.65 1.01
C GLU A 364 -3.73 -28.70 1.90
N GLY A 365 -4.37 -27.71 1.29
CA GLY A 365 -5.21 -26.74 2.01
C GLY A 365 -6.59 -27.31 2.37
N LYS A 366 -7.25 -26.64 3.32
CA LYS A 366 -8.62 -27.02 3.75
C LYS A 366 -9.63 -26.89 2.57
N PRO A 367 -10.71 -27.68 2.52
CA PRO A 367 -11.76 -27.56 1.50
C PRO A 367 -12.35 -26.15 1.47
N ILE A 368 -12.46 -25.55 0.28
CA ILE A 368 -12.92 -24.15 0.11
C ILE A 368 -14.45 -24.08 0.22
N LEU A 369 -15.16 -24.99 -0.48
CA LEU A 369 -16.61 -24.95 -0.65
C LEU A 369 -17.39 -24.82 0.68
N PRO A 370 -17.08 -25.58 1.73
CA PRO A 370 -17.78 -25.46 3.02
C PRO A 370 -17.49 -24.15 3.76
N ARG A 371 -16.48 -23.35 3.30
CA ARG A 371 -16.02 -22.12 3.95
C ARG A 371 -16.28 -20.85 3.15
N VAL A 372 -16.87 -20.97 1.94
CA VAL A 372 -17.15 -19.83 1.04
C VAL A 372 -18.04 -18.77 1.70
N TYR A 373 -18.96 -19.17 2.60
CA TYR A 373 -19.80 -18.23 3.34
C TYR A 373 -19.00 -17.21 4.17
N ARG A 374 -17.73 -17.50 4.52
CA ARG A 374 -16.83 -16.56 5.21
C ARG A 374 -16.42 -15.36 4.33
N LEU A 375 -16.69 -15.41 3.04
CA LEU A 375 -16.48 -14.30 2.11
C LEU A 375 -17.70 -13.35 2.04
N LEU A 376 -18.85 -13.73 2.59
CA LEU A 376 -20.06 -12.92 2.56
C LEU A 376 -19.86 -11.49 3.09
N PRO A 377 -19.08 -11.22 4.16
CA PRO A 377 -18.88 -9.85 4.63
C PRO A 377 -18.27 -8.92 3.58
N ILE A 378 -17.36 -9.41 2.75
CA ILE A 378 -16.77 -8.62 1.66
C ILE A 378 -17.79 -8.41 0.52
N ILE A 379 -18.58 -9.44 0.19
CA ILE A 379 -19.63 -9.33 -0.84
C ILE A 379 -20.67 -8.30 -0.40
N VAL A 380 -21.12 -8.36 0.84
CA VAL A 380 -22.07 -7.38 1.41
C VAL A 380 -21.46 -5.97 1.40
N LEU A 381 -20.17 -5.82 1.74
CA LEU A 381 -19.47 -4.55 1.67
C LEU A 381 -19.53 -3.95 0.26
N VAL A 382 -19.21 -4.75 -0.76
CA VAL A 382 -19.25 -4.31 -2.16
C VAL A 382 -20.66 -3.87 -2.56
N ILE A 383 -21.67 -4.66 -2.22
CA ILE A 383 -23.08 -4.33 -2.50
C ILE A 383 -23.46 -3.01 -1.83
N MET A 384 -23.11 -2.80 -0.56
CA MET A 384 -23.42 -1.57 0.16
C MET A 384 -22.73 -0.34 -0.46
N ILE A 385 -21.47 -0.49 -0.90
CA ILE A 385 -20.73 0.59 -1.59
C ILE A 385 -21.42 0.94 -2.92
N ILE A 386 -21.82 -0.06 -3.72
CA ILE A 386 -22.52 0.13 -5.00
C ILE A 386 -23.90 0.78 -4.77
N MET A 387 -24.59 0.40 -3.71
CA MET A 387 -25.90 1.00 -3.32
C MET A 387 -25.77 2.42 -2.79
N GLY A 388 -24.56 2.99 -2.67
CA GLY A 388 -24.33 4.36 -2.23
C GLY A 388 -24.37 4.56 -0.71
N TYR A 389 -24.29 3.50 0.09
CA TYR A 389 -24.15 3.65 1.54
C TYR A 389 -22.83 4.33 1.90
N SER A 390 -22.82 5.11 2.98
CA SER A 390 -21.58 5.74 3.44
C SER A 390 -20.55 4.68 3.85
N LEU A 391 -19.30 4.91 3.46
CA LEU A 391 -18.17 3.99 3.70
C LEU A 391 -18.03 3.55 5.17
N PRO A 392 -18.07 4.48 6.16
CA PRO A 392 -17.96 4.09 7.56
C PRO A 392 -19.11 3.19 8.03
N ARG A 393 -20.35 3.51 7.64
CA ARG A 393 -21.53 2.68 7.99
C ARG A 393 -21.41 1.29 7.38
N SER A 394 -21.02 1.19 6.11
CA SER A 394 -20.80 -0.10 5.45
C SER A 394 -19.76 -0.93 6.19
N ALA A 395 -18.62 -0.33 6.56
CA ALA A 395 -17.58 -1.03 7.32
C ALA A 395 -18.04 -1.47 8.71
N ILE A 396 -18.82 -0.64 9.44
CA ILE A 396 -19.38 -1.01 10.75
C ILE A 396 -20.32 -2.21 10.62
N TYR A 397 -21.29 -2.16 9.70
CA TYR A 397 -22.24 -3.26 9.51
C TYR A 397 -21.54 -4.56 9.07
N CYS A 398 -20.56 -4.45 8.17
CA CYS A 398 -19.78 -5.61 7.74
C CYS A 398 -18.86 -6.16 8.85
N THR A 399 -18.40 -5.33 9.79
CA THR A 399 -17.69 -5.79 11.00
C THR A 399 -18.61 -6.62 11.87
N ILE A 400 -19.82 -6.14 12.16
CA ILE A 400 -20.82 -6.89 12.94
C ILE A 400 -21.17 -8.19 12.22
N PHE A 401 -21.38 -8.13 10.90
CA PHE A 401 -21.67 -9.29 10.10
C PHE A 401 -20.52 -10.31 10.10
N SER A 402 -19.25 -9.86 10.11
CA SER A 402 -18.08 -10.75 10.25
C SER A 402 -18.07 -11.49 11.58
N ILE A 403 -18.51 -10.86 12.67
CA ILE A 403 -18.64 -11.51 13.97
C ILE A 403 -19.75 -12.58 13.94
N ILE A 404 -20.88 -12.30 13.29
CA ILE A 404 -21.97 -13.26 13.12
C ILE A 404 -21.50 -14.47 12.29
N ILE A 405 -20.82 -14.23 11.18
CA ILE A 405 -20.24 -15.28 10.32
C ILE A 405 -19.21 -16.12 11.10
N ALA A 406 -18.37 -15.49 11.91
CA ALA A 406 -17.40 -16.20 12.74
C ALA A 406 -18.06 -17.13 13.77
N ALA A 407 -19.27 -16.81 14.25
CA ALA A 407 -19.99 -17.60 15.23
C ALA A 407 -20.54 -18.93 14.66
N ILE A 408 -20.70 -19.04 13.35
CA ILE A 408 -21.26 -20.23 12.67
C ILE A 408 -20.36 -21.46 12.85
N SER A 409 -19.03 -21.27 12.75
CA SER A 409 -18.07 -22.38 12.85
C SER A 409 -17.33 -22.37 14.18
N PRO A 410 -17.18 -23.55 14.85
CA PRO A 410 -16.40 -23.67 16.09
C PRO A 410 -14.93 -23.19 15.93
N GLU A 411 -14.33 -23.37 14.74
CA GLU A 411 -12.95 -22.97 14.45
C GLU A 411 -12.74 -21.45 14.50
N THR A 412 -13.74 -20.69 14.09
CA THR A 412 -13.66 -19.22 13.96
C THR A 412 -14.41 -18.48 15.06
N ARG A 413 -15.17 -19.20 15.89
CA ARG A 413 -15.93 -18.60 16.99
C ARG A 413 -15.03 -17.76 17.89
N MET A 414 -15.40 -16.51 18.08
CA MET A 414 -14.64 -15.57 18.87
C MET A 414 -15.15 -15.56 20.32
N SER A 415 -14.30 -15.95 21.26
CA SER A 415 -14.57 -15.71 22.69
C SER A 415 -14.53 -14.20 22.98
N PRO A 416 -15.13 -13.70 24.09
CA PRO A 416 -15.06 -12.28 24.46
C PRO A 416 -13.62 -11.75 24.53
N ARG A 417 -12.68 -12.57 24.98
CA ARG A 417 -11.26 -12.22 25.01
C ARG A 417 -10.68 -12.10 23.60
N LYS A 418 -11.02 -13.00 22.68
CA LYS A 418 -10.58 -12.93 21.28
C LYS A 418 -11.23 -11.76 20.54
N LEU A 419 -12.50 -11.43 20.82
CA LEU A 419 -13.16 -10.22 20.30
C LEU A 419 -12.41 -8.96 20.72
N LEU A 420 -12.07 -8.84 22.01
CA LEU A 420 -11.31 -7.70 22.50
C LEU A 420 -9.91 -7.63 21.87
N GLN A 421 -9.20 -8.74 21.75
CA GLN A 421 -7.90 -8.78 21.09
C GLN A 421 -8.00 -8.38 19.62
N THR A 422 -8.96 -8.91 18.88
CA THR A 422 -9.19 -8.52 17.47
C THR A 422 -9.49 -7.01 17.35
N LEU A 423 -10.27 -6.45 18.28
CA LEU A 423 -10.55 -5.02 18.30
C LEU A 423 -9.29 -4.19 18.61
N MET A 424 -8.49 -4.64 19.58
CA MET A 424 -7.20 -4.02 19.92
C MET A 424 -6.24 -4.01 18.72
N ASP A 425 -6.21 -5.07 17.93
CA ASP A 425 -5.39 -5.16 16.72
C ASP A 425 -5.89 -4.20 15.63
N GLY A 426 -7.19 -4.12 15.41
CA GLY A 426 -7.79 -3.15 14.48
C GLY A 426 -7.51 -1.71 14.88
N VAL A 427 -7.67 -1.37 16.16
CA VAL A 427 -7.38 -0.03 16.70
C VAL A 427 -5.89 0.29 16.63
N ARG A 428 -5.01 -0.68 16.87
CA ARG A 428 -3.57 -0.52 16.68
C ARG A 428 -3.22 -0.18 15.22
N GLN A 429 -3.82 -0.89 14.26
CA GLN A 429 -3.63 -0.58 12.84
C GLN A 429 -4.14 0.82 12.51
N ALA A 430 -5.29 1.23 13.06
CA ALA A 430 -5.82 2.57 12.90
C ALA A 430 -4.87 3.64 13.47
N ALA A 431 -4.29 3.42 14.65
CA ALA A 431 -3.27 4.31 15.22
C ALA A 431 -2.05 4.43 14.30
N ASN A 432 -1.57 3.29 13.76
CA ASN A 432 -0.42 3.26 12.85
C ASN A 432 -0.68 4.00 11.53
N ILE A 433 -1.92 4.21 11.12
CA ILE A 433 -2.29 5.03 9.93
C ILE A 433 -2.56 6.49 10.33
N ALA A 434 -3.14 6.75 11.50
CA ALA A 434 -3.39 8.11 11.97
C ALA A 434 -2.08 8.92 12.13
N ILE A 435 -0.99 8.29 12.56
CA ILE A 435 0.31 8.95 12.72
C ILE A 435 0.88 9.49 11.39
N PRO A 436 1.07 8.67 10.33
CA PRO A 436 1.59 9.19 9.07
C PRO A 436 0.62 10.17 8.38
N THR A 437 -0.71 10.06 8.57
CA THR A 437 -1.66 11.04 8.03
C THR A 437 -1.49 12.41 8.69
N ALA A 438 -1.36 12.46 10.02
CA ALA A 438 -1.07 13.68 10.76
C ALA A 438 0.30 14.27 10.37
N ALA A 439 1.31 13.43 10.25
CA ALA A 439 2.65 13.82 9.84
C ALA A 439 2.69 14.42 8.42
N CYS A 440 1.91 13.87 7.50
CA CYS A 440 1.74 14.46 6.17
C CYS A 440 1.13 15.85 6.21
N GLY A 441 0.25 16.14 7.18
CA GLY A 441 -0.28 17.48 7.39
C GLY A 441 0.81 18.51 7.67
N ILE A 442 1.88 18.15 8.39
CA ILE A 442 3.05 19.03 8.58
C ILE A 442 3.67 19.40 7.23
N MET A 443 3.90 18.41 6.38
CA MET A 443 4.53 18.62 5.07
C MET A 443 3.61 19.39 4.11
N ILE A 444 2.33 19.00 4.04
CA ILE A 444 1.33 19.64 3.17
C ILE A 444 1.19 21.12 3.54
N GLY A 445 1.06 21.43 4.85
CA GLY A 445 0.98 22.80 5.33
C GLY A 445 2.18 23.65 4.88
N ILE A 446 3.39 23.11 4.95
CA ILE A 446 4.60 23.81 4.52
C ILE A 446 4.64 23.95 2.99
N VAL A 447 4.34 22.90 2.23
CA VAL A 447 4.35 22.90 0.76
C VAL A 447 3.36 23.91 0.20
N VAL A 448 2.15 23.97 0.75
CA VAL A 448 1.10 24.91 0.33
C VAL A 448 1.52 26.35 0.63
N ASN A 449 1.98 26.64 1.86
CA ASN A 449 2.35 28.00 2.26
C ASN A 449 3.66 28.50 1.62
N SER A 450 4.57 27.61 1.23
CA SER A 450 5.83 27.99 0.52
C SER A 450 5.70 28.08 -0.99
N GLY A 451 4.57 27.60 -1.56
CA GLY A 451 4.34 27.56 -3.00
C GLY A 451 5.24 26.59 -3.78
N VAL A 452 5.87 25.62 -3.10
CA VAL A 452 6.75 24.62 -3.75
C VAL A 452 6.02 23.85 -4.82
N ALA A 453 4.75 23.48 -4.62
CA ALA A 453 3.96 22.77 -5.62
C ALA A 453 3.87 23.57 -6.95
N VAL A 454 3.63 24.86 -6.86
CA VAL A 454 3.57 25.76 -8.06
C VAL A 454 4.94 25.84 -8.75
N LYS A 455 6.02 25.88 -7.98
CA LYS A 455 7.38 25.91 -8.53
C LYS A 455 7.74 24.60 -9.24
N ILE A 456 7.33 23.46 -8.69
CA ILE A 456 7.48 22.16 -9.34
C ILE A 456 6.62 22.09 -10.60
N ALA A 457 5.37 22.59 -10.56
CA ALA A 457 4.51 22.64 -11.72
C ALA A 457 5.15 23.47 -12.86
N LYS A 458 5.74 24.63 -12.53
CA LYS A 458 6.49 25.43 -13.51
C LYS A 458 7.69 24.67 -14.09
N LEU A 459 8.46 23.97 -13.24
CA LEU A 459 9.60 23.18 -13.69
C LEU A 459 9.17 22.06 -14.66
N ILE A 460 8.11 21.32 -14.32
CA ILE A 460 7.57 20.26 -15.16
C ILE A 460 7.02 20.82 -16.46
N GLY A 461 6.28 21.93 -16.41
CA GLY A 461 5.75 22.61 -17.59
C GLY A 461 6.86 23.05 -18.56
N THR A 462 7.89 23.72 -18.05
CA THR A 462 9.01 24.17 -18.88
C THR A 462 9.89 23.03 -19.39
N SER A 463 10.12 22.00 -18.59
CA SER A 463 10.89 20.82 -19.00
C SER A 463 10.11 19.89 -19.93
N GLY A 464 8.78 19.92 -19.86
CA GLY A 464 7.88 19.17 -20.72
C GLY A 464 7.40 19.91 -21.95
N GLU A 465 7.91 21.13 -22.24
CA GLU A 465 7.56 21.90 -23.44
C GLU A 465 7.72 21.04 -24.69
N GLY A 466 6.58 20.62 -25.26
CA GLY A 466 6.50 19.77 -26.44
C GLY A 466 6.29 18.28 -26.21
N SER A 467 6.37 17.75 -24.98
CA SER A 467 6.17 16.31 -24.74
C SER A 467 5.52 16.00 -23.39
N LEU A 468 4.24 15.63 -23.43
CA LEU A 468 3.51 15.09 -22.26
C LEU A 468 4.25 13.90 -21.63
N PHE A 469 4.87 13.05 -22.43
CA PHE A 469 5.60 11.88 -21.95
C PHE A 469 6.76 12.26 -21.02
N ILE A 470 7.55 13.28 -21.38
CA ILE A 470 8.68 13.74 -20.56
C ILE A 470 8.17 14.30 -19.23
N ALA A 471 7.11 15.09 -19.26
CA ALA A 471 6.50 15.63 -18.04
C ALA A 471 5.99 14.53 -17.09
N LEU A 472 5.30 13.52 -17.64
CA LEU A 472 4.84 12.36 -16.87
C LEU A 472 6.01 11.51 -16.34
N LEU A 473 7.08 11.37 -17.12
CA LEU A 473 8.28 10.64 -16.68
C LEU A 473 8.96 11.34 -15.48
N ILE A 474 9.07 12.66 -15.53
CA ILE A 474 9.62 13.47 -14.42
C ILE A 474 8.73 13.30 -13.18
N ALA A 475 7.41 13.39 -13.34
CA ALA A 475 6.47 13.20 -12.24
C ALA A 475 6.54 11.78 -11.68
N ALA A 476 6.61 10.74 -12.52
CA ALA A 476 6.74 9.35 -12.10
C ALA A 476 8.03 9.10 -11.32
N LEU A 477 9.16 9.61 -11.82
CA LEU A 477 10.45 9.53 -11.12
C LEU A 477 10.40 10.28 -9.79
N GLY A 478 9.77 11.45 -9.73
CA GLY A 478 9.56 12.20 -8.50
C GLY A 478 8.72 11.44 -7.49
N CYS A 479 7.60 10.84 -7.92
CA CYS A 479 6.76 9.98 -7.07
C CYS A 479 7.52 8.75 -6.55
N LEU A 480 8.31 8.10 -7.40
CA LEU A 480 9.13 6.96 -6.99
C LEU A 480 10.19 7.38 -5.97
N LEU A 481 10.93 8.45 -6.22
CA LEU A 481 11.96 8.95 -5.30
C LEU A 481 11.39 9.32 -3.93
N LEU A 482 10.27 10.01 -3.89
CA LEU A 482 9.61 10.38 -2.64
C LEU A 482 8.99 9.17 -1.94
N GLY A 483 8.46 8.22 -2.70
CA GLY A 483 7.74 7.07 -2.16
C GLY A 483 8.61 5.92 -1.65
N MET A 484 9.88 5.79 -2.11
CA MET A 484 10.73 4.62 -1.84
C MET A 484 10.89 4.27 -0.35
N ALA A 485 10.93 5.27 0.52
CA ALA A 485 11.21 5.10 1.94
C ALA A 485 10.00 5.35 2.85
N LEU A 486 8.82 5.53 2.24
CA LEU A 486 7.61 5.96 2.94
C LEU A 486 6.52 4.88 2.87
N PRO A 487 5.64 4.78 3.89
CA PRO A 487 4.40 4.03 3.76
C PRO A 487 3.54 4.61 2.63
N THR A 488 2.73 3.78 1.97
CA THR A 488 1.94 4.15 0.78
C THR A 488 1.10 5.41 0.98
N VAL A 489 0.47 5.58 2.14
CA VAL A 489 -0.34 6.77 2.45
C VAL A 489 0.50 8.04 2.42
N ALA A 490 1.64 8.03 3.08
CA ALA A 490 2.55 9.17 3.12
C ALA A 490 3.14 9.45 1.72
N ALA A 491 3.56 8.40 1.01
CA ALA A 491 4.07 8.49 -0.34
C ALA A 491 3.07 9.15 -1.30
N TYR A 492 1.81 8.69 -1.25
CA TYR A 492 0.74 9.26 -2.07
C TYR A 492 0.45 10.73 -1.70
N LEU A 493 0.29 11.03 -0.41
CA LEU A 493 -0.06 12.38 0.05
C LEU A 493 1.01 13.43 -0.32
N ILE A 494 2.28 13.10 -0.14
CA ILE A 494 3.37 14.01 -0.52
C ILE A 494 3.41 14.17 -2.04
N ALA A 495 3.32 13.08 -2.77
CA ALA A 495 3.41 13.11 -4.22
C ALA A 495 2.21 13.86 -4.84
N VAL A 496 0.99 13.65 -4.36
CA VAL A 496 -0.19 14.37 -4.87
C VAL A 496 -0.09 15.87 -4.60
N THR A 497 0.39 16.27 -3.42
CA THR A 497 0.57 17.69 -3.08
C THR A 497 1.60 18.38 -3.97
N LEU A 498 2.66 17.68 -4.37
CA LEU A 498 3.73 18.24 -5.15
C LEU A 498 3.48 18.18 -6.68
N PHE A 499 2.85 17.12 -7.17
CA PHE A 499 2.78 16.85 -8.61
C PHE A 499 1.38 16.99 -9.22
N ALA A 500 0.29 16.92 -8.43
CA ALA A 500 -1.05 16.91 -9.00
C ALA A 500 -1.36 18.16 -9.83
N SER A 501 -1.05 19.34 -9.31
CA SER A 501 -1.26 20.60 -10.04
C SER A 501 -0.45 20.68 -11.32
N ALA A 502 0.76 20.10 -11.32
CA ALA A 502 1.61 20.07 -12.52
C ALA A 502 1.01 19.18 -13.63
N ILE A 503 0.56 17.98 -13.28
CA ILE A 503 -0.03 17.03 -14.23
C ILE A 503 -1.39 17.54 -14.72
N GLN A 504 -2.24 18.08 -13.84
CA GLN A 504 -3.53 18.68 -14.20
C GLN A 504 -3.35 19.90 -15.12
N GLY A 505 -2.29 20.70 -14.90
CA GLY A 505 -1.93 21.83 -15.78
C GLY A 505 -1.61 21.42 -17.22
N LEU A 506 -1.32 20.14 -17.48
CA LEU A 506 -1.15 19.57 -18.82
C LEU A 506 -2.48 19.10 -19.46
N GLY A 507 -3.63 19.40 -18.84
CA GLY A 507 -4.95 19.02 -19.35
C GLY A 507 -5.42 17.64 -18.93
N ILE A 508 -4.73 16.99 -17.97
CA ILE A 508 -5.12 15.65 -17.46
C ILE A 508 -6.17 15.79 -16.36
N SER A 509 -7.22 14.95 -16.40
CA SER A 509 -8.30 14.96 -15.40
C SER A 509 -7.78 14.70 -13.97
N ALA A 510 -8.52 15.18 -12.98
CA ALA A 510 -8.15 14.97 -11.57
C ALA A 510 -8.09 13.48 -11.20
N LEU A 511 -9.02 12.65 -11.71
CA LEU A 511 -9.04 11.21 -11.46
C LEU A 511 -7.80 10.54 -12.06
N VAL A 512 -7.52 10.76 -13.34
CA VAL A 512 -6.36 10.19 -14.04
C VAL A 512 -5.05 10.62 -13.35
N THR A 513 -4.92 11.89 -12.99
CA THR A 513 -3.75 12.44 -12.29
C THR A 513 -3.53 11.73 -10.96
N ASN A 514 -4.57 11.64 -10.13
CA ASN A 514 -4.46 11.05 -8.81
C ASN A 514 -4.23 9.53 -8.86
N MET A 515 -4.85 8.83 -9.81
CA MET A 515 -4.58 7.41 -10.07
C MET A 515 -3.14 7.19 -10.52
N PHE A 516 -2.58 8.05 -11.37
CA PHE A 516 -1.18 7.98 -11.79
C PHE A 516 -0.22 8.12 -10.61
N ILE A 517 -0.41 9.15 -9.79
CA ILE A 517 0.41 9.41 -8.60
C ILE A 517 0.27 8.26 -7.58
N PHE A 518 -0.95 7.80 -7.34
CA PHE A 518 -1.20 6.70 -6.42
C PHE A 518 -0.52 5.40 -6.87
N TYR A 519 -0.58 5.09 -8.15
CA TYR A 519 0.03 3.90 -8.71
C TYR A 519 1.56 3.92 -8.51
N PHE A 520 2.23 5.05 -8.82
CA PHE A 520 3.67 5.19 -8.59
C PHE A 520 4.03 5.24 -7.11
N GLY A 521 3.19 5.81 -6.25
CA GLY A 521 3.35 5.77 -4.80
C GLY A 521 3.29 4.33 -4.24
N VAL A 522 2.43 3.47 -4.81
CA VAL A 522 2.34 2.06 -4.44
C VAL A 522 3.57 1.27 -4.90
N VAL A 523 3.98 1.39 -6.16
CA VAL A 523 5.12 0.62 -6.70
C VAL A 523 6.48 1.13 -6.19
N ALA A 524 6.54 2.31 -5.61
CA ALA A 524 7.73 2.80 -4.92
C ALA A 524 8.20 1.86 -3.79
N GLN A 525 7.30 1.10 -3.16
CA GLN A 525 7.63 0.14 -2.09
C GLN A 525 8.42 -1.09 -2.57
N ILE A 526 8.50 -1.33 -3.87
CA ILE A 526 9.31 -2.39 -4.48
C ILE A 526 10.46 -1.82 -5.34
N THR A 527 10.66 -0.50 -5.30
CA THR A 527 11.68 0.18 -6.08
C THR A 527 12.94 0.44 -5.25
N PRO A 528 14.14 -0.03 -5.67
CA PRO A 528 15.39 0.29 -4.98
C PRO A 528 15.63 1.81 -4.87
N PRO A 529 16.34 2.29 -3.83
CA PRO A 529 17.18 1.53 -2.89
C PRO A 529 16.49 1.01 -1.62
N VAL A 530 15.27 1.41 -1.27
CA VAL A 530 14.70 1.11 0.05
C VAL A 530 13.61 0.03 0.03
N CYS A 531 13.04 -0.31 -1.08
CA CYS A 531 12.03 -1.35 -1.40
C CYS A 531 11.57 -2.23 -0.22
N LEU A 532 10.81 -1.65 0.73
CA LEU A 532 10.44 -2.27 2.02
C LEU A 532 9.71 -3.60 1.87
N ALA A 533 8.79 -3.73 0.91
CA ALA A 533 8.07 -4.97 0.65
C ALA A 533 9.02 -6.08 0.16
N SER A 534 9.98 -5.74 -0.72
CA SER A 534 10.97 -6.69 -1.23
C SER A 534 11.95 -7.12 -0.14
N PHE A 535 12.31 -6.24 0.77
CA PHE A 535 13.20 -6.56 1.90
C PHE A 535 12.51 -7.51 2.89
N THR A 536 11.22 -7.31 3.14
CA THR A 536 10.42 -8.22 3.97
C THR A 536 10.36 -9.62 3.32
N ALA A 537 10.06 -9.69 2.01
CA ALA A 537 10.03 -10.95 1.28
C ALA A 537 11.39 -11.65 1.25
N ALA A 538 12.48 -10.89 1.07
CA ALA A 538 13.84 -11.42 1.11
C ALA A 538 14.19 -12.03 2.48
N GLY A 539 13.74 -11.41 3.57
CA GLY A 539 13.89 -11.94 4.93
C GLY A 539 13.23 -13.31 5.08
N ILE A 540 12.01 -13.49 4.56
CA ILE A 540 11.28 -14.77 4.58
C ILE A 540 11.99 -15.81 3.68
N ALA A 541 12.48 -15.38 2.52
CA ALA A 541 13.16 -16.26 1.58
C ALA A 541 14.57 -16.70 2.03
N GLY A 542 15.17 -16.00 2.99
CA GLY A 542 16.60 -16.11 3.32
C GLY A 542 17.49 -15.67 2.15
N ALA A 543 17.06 -14.64 1.40
CA ALA A 543 17.68 -14.15 0.18
C ALA A 543 18.36 -12.79 0.40
N SER A 544 19.21 -12.38 -0.55
CA SER A 544 19.80 -11.04 -0.53
C SER A 544 18.74 -9.98 -0.76
N ALA A 545 18.53 -9.08 0.21
CA ALA A 545 17.56 -7.98 0.11
C ALA A 545 17.80 -7.10 -1.12
N TRP A 546 19.06 -6.74 -1.38
CA TRP A 546 19.43 -5.90 -2.52
C TRP A 546 19.15 -6.57 -3.89
N LYS A 547 19.53 -7.84 -4.06
CA LYS A 547 19.24 -8.59 -5.28
C LYS A 547 17.73 -8.79 -5.47
N THR A 548 17.02 -9.10 -4.40
CA THR A 548 15.56 -9.22 -4.42
C THR A 548 14.89 -7.91 -4.83
N GLY A 549 15.34 -6.77 -4.30
CA GLY A 549 14.81 -5.45 -4.65
C GLY A 549 14.95 -5.16 -6.15
N TRP A 550 16.13 -5.33 -6.73
CA TRP A 550 16.36 -5.14 -8.17
C TRP A 550 15.56 -6.11 -9.04
N LYS A 551 15.41 -7.36 -8.58
CA LYS A 551 14.60 -8.35 -9.28
C LYS A 551 13.11 -8.01 -9.23
N ALA A 552 12.61 -7.57 -8.07
CA ALA A 552 11.24 -7.10 -7.91
C ALA A 552 10.96 -5.87 -8.76
N PHE A 553 11.86 -4.90 -8.79
CA PHE A 553 11.77 -3.74 -9.66
C PHE A 553 11.71 -4.14 -11.14
N SER A 554 12.59 -5.03 -11.59
CA SER A 554 12.56 -5.57 -12.96
C SER A 554 11.22 -6.23 -13.29
N PHE A 555 10.65 -7.00 -12.37
CA PHE A 555 9.34 -7.64 -12.55
C PHE A 555 8.21 -6.62 -12.58
N ALA A 556 8.28 -5.58 -11.76
CA ALA A 556 7.29 -4.51 -11.70
C ALA A 556 7.26 -3.64 -12.97
N ILE A 557 8.35 -3.57 -13.74
CA ILE A 557 8.37 -2.82 -15.01
C ILE A 557 7.25 -3.29 -15.96
N THR A 558 6.86 -4.58 -15.91
CA THR A 558 5.73 -5.10 -16.69
C THR A 558 4.43 -4.35 -16.41
N ALA A 559 4.30 -3.84 -15.20
CA ALA A 559 3.12 -3.13 -14.74
C ALA A 559 3.27 -1.60 -14.80
N PHE A 560 4.50 -1.05 -14.91
CA PHE A 560 4.74 0.41 -14.99
C PHE A 560 4.17 1.04 -16.25
N ILE A 561 3.91 0.24 -17.29
CA ILE A 561 3.27 0.71 -18.51
C ILE A 561 1.81 1.14 -18.27
N VAL A 562 1.13 0.52 -17.30
CA VAL A 562 -0.31 0.72 -17.05
C VAL A 562 -0.65 2.17 -16.71
N PRO A 563 0.06 2.87 -15.78
CA PRO A 563 -0.23 4.27 -15.47
C PRO A 563 0.01 5.22 -16.65
N PHE A 564 1.03 5.00 -17.47
CA PHE A 564 1.17 5.77 -18.70
C PHE A 564 0.04 5.48 -19.68
N ALA A 565 -0.35 4.21 -19.82
CA ALA A 565 -1.42 3.83 -20.73
C ALA A 565 -2.75 4.50 -20.39
N PHE A 566 -3.15 4.56 -19.10
CA PHE A 566 -4.43 5.21 -18.76
C PHE A 566 -4.38 6.75 -18.82
N VAL A 567 -3.20 7.39 -18.72
CA VAL A 567 -3.08 8.83 -19.00
C VAL A 567 -3.36 9.12 -20.46
N TYR A 568 -2.80 8.34 -21.37
CA TYR A 568 -3.01 8.51 -22.82
C TYR A 568 -4.37 7.94 -23.29
N ARG A 569 -4.96 7.01 -22.55
CA ARG A 569 -6.21 6.33 -22.86
C ARG A 569 -7.09 6.26 -21.62
N PRO A 570 -7.77 7.37 -21.25
CA PRO A 570 -8.63 7.40 -20.06
C PRO A 570 -9.75 6.34 -20.06
N ALA A 571 -10.08 5.79 -21.21
CA ALA A 571 -10.99 4.64 -21.34
C ALA A 571 -10.61 3.43 -20.47
N ILE A 572 -9.31 3.27 -20.11
CA ILE A 572 -8.84 2.23 -19.17
C ILE A 572 -9.37 2.50 -17.74
N LEU A 573 -9.68 3.75 -17.41
CA LEU A 573 -10.33 4.15 -16.14
C LEU A 573 -11.85 4.22 -16.27
N LEU A 574 -12.43 3.58 -17.28
CA LEU A 574 -13.86 3.57 -17.60
C LEU A 574 -14.40 4.94 -18.07
N GLU A 575 -13.53 5.85 -18.51
CA GLU A 575 -13.91 7.13 -19.14
C GLU A 575 -14.02 6.94 -20.66
N GLY A 576 -15.23 6.75 -21.19
CA GLY A 576 -15.48 6.60 -22.63
C GLY A 576 -16.57 5.59 -22.97
N THR A 577 -16.70 5.27 -24.25
CA THR A 577 -17.65 4.27 -24.75
C THR A 577 -17.17 2.84 -24.45
N ALA A 578 -18.09 1.88 -24.38
CA ALA A 578 -17.75 0.47 -24.14
C ALA A 578 -16.75 -0.09 -25.19
N VAL A 579 -16.86 0.36 -26.44
CA VAL A 579 -15.94 -0.06 -27.52
C VAL A 579 -14.52 0.49 -27.27
N GLU A 580 -14.39 1.77 -26.92
CA GLU A 580 -13.12 2.39 -26.59
C GLU A 580 -12.46 1.70 -25.38
N ILE A 581 -13.23 1.37 -24.35
CA ILE A 581 -12.75 0.66 -23.16
C ILE A 581 -12.19 -0.71 -23.53
N ILE A 582 -12.94 -1.50 -24.34
CA ILE A 582 -12.49 -2.83 -24.76
C ILE A 582 -11.21 -2.74 -25.60
N ILE A 583 -11.16 -1.81 -26.58
CA ILE A 583 -9.98 -1.64 -27.44
C ILE A 583 -8.77 -1.22 -26.60
N ALA A 584 -8.91 -0.19 -25.76
CA ALA A 584 -7.82 0.30 -24.89
C ALA A 584 -7.29 -0.81 -23.97
N TYR A 585 -8.19 -1.63 -23.41
CA TYR A 585 -7.81 -2.73 -22.54
C TYR A 585 -7.08 -3.84 -23.29
N CYS A 586 -7.54 -4.22 -24.48
CA CYS A 586 -6.83 -5.20 -25.32
C CYS A 586 -5.42 -4.75 -25.68
N ILE A 587 -5.25 -3.46 -25.99
CA ILE A 587 -3.94 -2.86 -26.28
C ILE A 587 -3.01 -2.95 -25.07
N VAL A 588 -3.48 -2.60 -23.87
CA VAL A 588 -2.68 -2.68 -22.64
C VAL A 588 -2.29 -4.13 -22.33
N ILE A 589 -3.21 -5.08 -22.54
CA ILE A 589 -2.89 -6.51 -22.36
C ILE A 589 -1.79 -6.94 -23.34
N ALA A 590 -1.87 -6.55 -24.61
CA ALA A 590 -0.85 -6.89 -25.61
C ALA A 590 0.51 -6.26 -25.23
N ALA A 591 0.53 -5.00 -24.81
CA ALA A 591 1.73 -4.32 -24.35
C ALA A 591 2.37 -5.01 -23.14
N THR A 592 1.56 -5.30 -22.11
CA THR A 592 2.04 -5.98 -20.90
C THR A 592 2.51 -7.40 -21.17
N TYR A 593 1.87 -8.12 -22.11
CA TYR A 593 2.31 -9.44 -22.55
C TYR A 593 3.71 -9.40 -23.17
N LEU A 594 3.96 -8.48 -24.09
CA LEU A 594 5.28 -8.33 -24.72
C LEU A 594 6.35 -7.92 -23.71
N LEU A 595 6.04 -6.99 -22.79
CA LEU A 595 6.96 -6.65 -21.72
C LEU A 595 7.30 -7.84 -20.83
N ALA A 596 6.31 -8.61 -20.43
CA ALA A 596 6.50 -9.80 -19.61
C ALA A 596 7.38 -10.83 -20.32
N CYS A 597 7.15 -11.08 -21.61
CA CYS A 597 8.00 -11.96 -22.42
C CYS A 597 9.44 -11.46 -22.55
N GLY A 598 9.61 -10.14 -22.78
CA GLY A 598 10.92 -9.50 -22.89
C GLY A 598 11.71 -9.57 -21.57
N ILE A 599 11.06 -9.32 -20.42
CA ILE A 599 11.69 -9.38 -19.09
C ILE A 599 12.01 -10.83 -18.71
N ALA A 600 11.08 -11.78 -18.89
CA ALA A 600 11.33 -13.19 -18.68
C ALA A 600 12.43 -13.72 -19.62
N GLY A 601 12.55 -13.11 -20.81
CA GLY A 601 13.46 -13.56 -21.86
C GLY A 601 13.03 -14.90 -22.47
N TYR A 602 11.71 -15.10 -22.59
CA TYR A 602 11.09 -16.31 -23.13
C TYR A 602 9.79 -15.99 -23.86
N LEU A 603 9.67 -16.53 -25.09
CA LEU A 603 8.44 -16.54 -25.88
C LEU A 603 8.52 -17.74 -26.83
N PHE A 604 7.79 -18.81 -26.58
CA PHE A 604 7.90 -20.13 -27.23
C PHE A 604 9.29 -20.78 -27.12
N ARG A 605 10.38 -19.99 -27.05
CA ARG A 605 11.79 -20.37 -26.82
C ARG A 605 12.51 -19.26 -26.06
N PRO A 606 13.73 -19.52 -25.54
CA PRO A 606 14.59 -18.45 -25.00
C PRO A 606 14.83 -17.36 -26.03
N LEU A 607 14.63 -16.09 -25.63
CA LEU A 607 14.79 -14.91 -26.50
C LEU A 607 16.25 -14.43 -26.48
N LYS A 608 16.76 -14.05 -27.66
CA LYS A 608 18.01 -13.32 -27.83
C LYS A 608 17.85 -11.87 -27.36
N MET A 609 18.96 -11.20 -27.08
CA MET A 609 18.92 -9.82 -26.54
C MET A 609 18.18 -8.83 -27.46
N TRP A 610 18.44 -8.89 -28.78
CA TRP A 610 17.75 -8.03 -29.73
C TRP A 610 16.23 -8.28 -29.82
N GLU A 611 15.78 -9.54 -29.63
CA GLU A 611 14.37 -9.90 -29.61
C GLU A 611 13.68 -9.34 -28.36
N ARG A 612 14.38 -9.35 -27.22
CA ARG A 612 13.91 -8.73 -25.99
C ARG A 612 13.74 -7.22 -26.16
N ILE A 613 14.72 -6.55 -26.80
CA ILE A 613 14.66 -5.13 -27.12
C ILE A 613 13.49 -4.85 -28.06
N ALA A 614 13.27 -5.69 -29.09
CA ALA A 614 12.12 -5.56 -29.99
C ALA A 614 10.78 -5.66 -29.23
N CYS A 615 10.66 -6.60 -28.26
CA CYS A 615 9.48 -6.68 -27.41
C CYS A 615 9.25 -5.38 -26.61
N TYR A 616 10.31 -4.77 -26.06
CA TYR A 616 10.21 -3.50 -25.32
C TYR A 616 9.78 -2.34 -26.22
N ILE A 617 10.36 -2.22 -27.41
CA ILE A 617 10.02 -1.16 -28.37
C ILE A 617 8.56 -1.27 -28.81
N VAL A 618 8.11 -2.48 -29.18
CA VAL A 618 6.72 -2.67 -29.63
C VAL A 618 5.73 -2.44 -28.47
N ALA A 619 6.06 -2.89 -27.25
CA ALA A 619 5.25 -2.60 -26.08
C ALA A 619 5.14 -1.10 -25.78
N PHE A 620 6.21 -0.35 -26.03
CA PHE A 620 6.22 1.09 -25.85
C PHE A 620 5.40 1.83 -26.93
N ILE A 621 5.40 1.34 -28.17
CA ILE A 621 4.58 1.88 -29.27
C ILE A 621 3.10 1.79 -28.94
N PHE A 622 2.66 0.72 -28.25
CA PHE A 622 1.27 0.59 -27.82
C PHE A 622 0.79 1.63 -26.79
N ILE A 623 1.70 2.30 -26.09
CA ILE A 623 1.31 3.35 -25.14
C ILE A 623 0.87 4.62 -25.89
N LEU A 624 1.46 4.90 -27.06
CA LEU A 624 1.21 6.12 -27.80
C LEU A 624 -0.26 6.20 -28.26
N PRO A 625 -0.95 7.35 -28.10
CA PRO A 625 -2.38 7.50 -28.35
C PRO A 625 -2.68 7.78 -29.83
N SER A 626 -2.30 6.88 -30.72
CA SER A 626 -2.54 7.04 -32.16
C SER A 626 -3.04 5.74 -32.77
N SER A 627 -4.02 5.82 -33.67
CA SER A 627 -4.47 4.65 -34.43
C SER A 627 -3.33 4.02 -35.25
N MET A 628 -2.38 4.84 -35.72
CA MET A 628 -1.19 4.34 -36.40
C MET A 628 -0.28 3.55 -35.45
N SER A 629 -0.08 4.01 -34.21
CA SER A 629 0.70 3.27 -33.22
C SER A 629 0.06 1.94 -32.85
N ASP A 630 -1.26 1.88 -32.81
CA ASP A 630 -2.00 0.62 -32.57
C ASP A 630 -1.77 -0.38 -33.69
N ILE A 631 -1.90 0.05 -34.95
CA ILE A 631 -1.67 -0.79 -36.13
C ILE A 631 -0.21 -1.28 -36.15
N ILE A 632 0.75 -0.38 -35.95
CA ILE A 632 2.19 -0.72 -35.93
C ILE A 632 2.49 -1.68 -34.74
N GLY A 633 1.91 -1.41 -33.58
CA GLY A 633 2.04 -2.26 -32.39
C GLY A 633 1.48 -3.67 -32.62
N ILE A 634 0.27 -3.79 -33.19
CA ILE A 634 -0.35 -5.07 -33.52
C ILE A 634 0.50 -5.82 -34.55
N ALA A 635 0.90 -5.15 -35.63
CA ALA A 635 1.76 -5.75 -36.64
C ALA A 635 3.09 -6.21 -36.08
N GLY A 636 3.75 -5.39 -35.25
CA GLY A 636 4.99 -5.74 -34.55
C GLY A 636 4.82 -6.93 -33.60
N CYS A 637 3.73 -6.97 -32.84
CA CYS A 637 3.40 -8.08 -31.95
C CYS A 637 3.24 -9.39 -32.74
N VAL A 638 2.44 -9.38 -33.81
CA VAL A 638 2.22 -10.55 -34.67
C VAL A 638 3.54 -11.00 -35.32
N LEU A 639 4.36 -10.09 -35.81
CA LEU A 639 5.65 -10.41 -36.42
C LEU A 639 6.62 -11.06 -35.40
N ILE A 640 6.74 -10.51 -34.21
CA ILE A 640 7.58 -11.08 -33.14
C ILE A 640 7.09 -12.47 -32.77
N MET A 641 5.77 -12.65 -32.58
CA MET A 641 5.19 -13.93 -32.23
C MET A 641 5.40 -14.97 -33.34
N ALA A 642 5.13 -14.60 -34.59
CA ALA A 642 5.31 -15.50 -35.73
C ALA A 642 6.79 -15.89 -35.92
N TYR A 643 7.72 -14.92 -35.82
CA TYR A 643 9.13 -15.17 -35.93
C TYR A 643 9.65 -16.11 -34.83
N CYS A 644 9.29 -15.85 -33.57
CA CYS A 644 9.68 -16.70 -32.44
C CYS A 644 9.07 -18.09 -32.52
N PHE A 645 7.84 -18.23 -33.00
CA PHE A 645 7.19 -19.52 -33.21
C PHE A 645 7.89 -20.35 -34.31
N MET A 646 8.12 -19.76 -35.49
CA MET A 646 8.79 -20.42 -36.61
C MET A 646 10.20 -20.87 -36.27
N THR A 647 10.97 -20.01 -35.62
CA THR A 647 12.33 -20.32 -35.19
C THR A 647 12.39 -21.35 -34.05
N GLY A 648 11.38 -21.35 -33.16
CA GLY A 648 11.23 -22.35 -32.11
C GLY A 648 10.97 -23.74 -32.69
N LYS A 649 10.03 -23.84 -33.64
CA LYS A 649 9.73 -25.12 -34.33
C LYS A 649 10.90 -25.66 -35.12
N LYS A 650 11.69 -24.80 -35.79
CA LYS A 650 12.89 -25.18 -36.54
C LYS A 650 13.98 -25.76 -35.63
N ASN A 651 14.14 -25.23 -34.43
CA ASN A 651 15.12 -25.73 -33.46
C ASN A 651 14.65 -27.04 -32.80
N ALA A 652 13.34 -27.20 -32.54
CA ALA A 652 12.78 -28.45 -32.03
C ALA A 652 12.96 -29.61 -33.04
N ASN A 653 12.74 -29.34 -34.33
CA ASN A 653 12.97 -30.36 -35.40
C ASN A 653 14.44 -30.71 -35.62
N LYS A 654 15.39 -29.82 -35.28
CA LYS A 654 16.83 -30.11 -35.35
C LYS A 654 17.34 -30.88 -34.12
N ALA A 655 16.59 -30.89 -33.01
CA ALA A 655 16.96 -31.58 -31.78
C ALA A 655 16.40 -33.02 -31.67
N GLN A 656 15.57 -33.48 -32.63
CA GLN A 656 15.19 -34.87 -32.72
C GLN A 656 16.32 -35.60 -33.50
N PRO A 657 17.04 -36.53 -32.88
CA PRO A 657 17.98 -37.38 -33.62
C PRO A 657 17.17 -38.30 -34.57
N VAL A 658 17.66 -38.44 -35.80
CA VAL A 658 17.21 -39.42 -36.79
C VAL A 658 17.45 -40.83 -36.29
#